data_8b6d94d30ce144c57840138127c5d0d3
#
_entry.id   8b6d94d30ce144c57840138127c5d0d3
#
_cell.length_a   1.000
_cell.length_b   1.000
_cell.length_c   1.000
_cell.angle_alpha   90.00
_cell.angle_beta   90.00
_cell.angle_gamma   90.00
#
_symmetry.space_group_name_H-M   'P 1'
#
loop_
_entity.id
_entity.type
_entity.pdbx_description
1 polymer ?
#
loop_
_entity_poly.entity_id
_entity_poly.type
_entity_poly.pdbx_seq_one_letter_code
_entity_poly.pdbx_strand_id
1 'polypeptide(L)'
;MSNKLYKVFEEVEQNAQLLSKYWHNFSTEISEHLPDTYHAELQQLSDKLEKAIDNLIDELRNPTLTLATTGTTSSGKSTLVNLLCGAEIVPVAVSEMSAGSVTIEYSEKKSLIIHETTGALWECGEWTGISDERIYQRLYDVMISYIDNREKQAKLDCPQSTIFYPFRLIKESKLELPRGVKVRILDLPGLAYVGDEGNANVIKQCREALCLVTYNSAETDKEKVKSLLQEVVEQVKDLGGSPARMLFILNRIDVFRADRNWPETETRFVENAIRSIKQELSDQLKEYTEDIDKLQVIKLSTWAALLGLQIKQYDEIYSLEACKKADNHFNGLIDENILEDLPRKIERWSRHDRNRVADALWQKSYAEEFQQSLKEHISQHFPRLVIPQAIERFNVAAGNAITEWALQTTTAILNSSEERYQQECEKISQIRSTLDSFLQISDKNLREPFEKIDNKIKQVLADESEDDPVLYLENTIKSLNKVEPYNELGDKLCSLYEWRRGIGKGINNVLESVAKSLENGRVILDTPNLKKANALNVNLLGNCLRRLVNLGYTSSVAKSGKKMEARTEDEKNKLKQLNEEFNELAIHLNLVMKDVLEQICKQEIDRMYQAVVELFKCHLSHIEKGTNDIAPNIAIRFPDSQLIRVDNELTFNFPFKAGFAITSGNWQEAIQVEKTERTWYTLWLGKKTYYETEYKNRSSDNAEIPSIEQLLENWQFQVKAEDKEIVKKISRWLIEQIDCLKKNVEKVQNDVINRYEDRLNTANKEITTDYEMQKNVWQPMQQKAKSLVEEFYNLGINLKNE
;
A
#
# COMPACT_ATOMS: atom_id res chain seq x y z
N MET A 1 -20.62 21.14 16.94
CA MET A 1 -20.17 20.12 15.94
C MET A 1 -20.26 18.69 16.46
N SER A 2 -19.95 18.40 17.71
CA SER A 2 -20.06 17.04 18.29
C SER A 2 -21.47 16.44 18.23
N ASN A 3 -22.48 17.26 18.33
CA ASN A 3 -23.90 16.83 18.23
C ASN A 3 -24.26 16.30 16.82
N LYS A 4 -23.53 16.67 15.76
CA LYS A 4 -23.81 16.19 14.40
C LYS A 4 -23.26 14.78 14.16
N LEU A 5 -22.03 14.50 14.60
CA LEU A 5 -21.39 13.20 14.42
C LEU A 5 -22.19 12.09 15.12
N TYR A 6 -22.59 12.33 16.35
CA TYR A 6 -23.37 11.41 17.16
C TYR A 6 -24.75 11.14 16.54
N LYS A 7 -25.42 12.19 16.06
CA LYS A 7 -26.74 12.08 15.43
C LYS A 7 -26.77 11.14 14.21
N VAL A 8 -25.74 11.18 13.35
CA VAL A 8 -25.74 10.35 12.14
C VAL A 8 -25.67 8.86 12.50
N PHE A 9 -24.84 8.47 13.48
CA PHE A 9 -24.80 7.09 13.95
C PHE A 9 -26.11 6.67 14.63
N GLU A 10 -26.68 7.54 15.47
CA GLU A 10 -27.98 7.29 16.11
C GLU A 10 -29.13 7.16 15.10
N GLU A 11 -29.15 7.99 14.04
CA GLU A 11 -30.18 7.91 13.00
C GLU A 11 -30.11 6.57 12.26
N VAL A 12 -28.92 6.09 11.90
CA VAL A 12 -28.76 4.79 11.23
C VAL A 12 -29.13 3.64 12.19
N GLU A 13 -28.75 3.74 13.47
CA GLU A 13 -29.16 2.76 14.49
C GLU A 13 -30.70 2.72 14.64
N GLN A 14 -31.34 3.88 14.73
CA GLN A 14 -32.81 3.97 14.81
C GLN A 14 -33.48 3.37 13.56
N ASN A 15 -32.92 3.65 12.37
CA ASN A 15 -33.43 3.09 11.13
C ASN A 15 -33.25 1.56 11.09
N ALA A 16 -32.12 1.03 11.57
CA ALA A 16 -31.91 -0.42 11.68
C ALA A 16 -32.92 -1.07 12.66
N GLN A 17 -33.22 -0.42 13.79
CA GLN A 17 -34.26 -0.88 14.73
C GLN A 17 -35.67 -0.80 14.13
N LEU A 18 -35.95 0.19 13.30
CA LEU A 18 -37.21 0.30 12.57
C LEU A 18 -37.34 -0.82 11.54
N LEU A 19 -36.27 -1.18 10.82
CA LEU A 19 -36.26 -2.33 9.89
C LEU A 19 -36.60 -3.64 10.61
N SER A 20 -36.04 -3.86 11.80
CA SER A 20 -36.39 -5.03 12.63
C SER A 20 -37.89 -5.07 12.92
N LYS A 21 -38.50 -3.93 13.27
CA LYS A 21 -39.93 -3.83 13.53
C LYS A 21 -40.77 -4.05 12.27
N TYR A 22 -40.34 -3.49 11.12
CA TYR A 22 -41.03 -3.70 9.85
C TYR A 22 -40.98 -5.17 9.43
N TRP A 23 -39.83 -5.82 9.57
CA TRP A 23 -39.69 -7.25 9.32
C TRP A 23 -40.53 -8.07 10.28
N HIS A 24 -40.49 -7.80 11.57
CA HIS A 24 -41.27 -8.50 12.59
C HIS A 24 -42.76 -8.43 12.27
N ASN A 25 -43.30 -7.24 11.96
CA ASN A 25 -44.66 -7.05 11.57
C ASN A 25 -45.02 -7.82 10.28
N PHE A 26 -44.16 -7.74 9.27
CA PHE A 26 -44.29 -8.42 8.02
C PHE A 26 -44.24 -9.95 8.20
N SER A 27 -43.24 -10.44 8.93
CA SER A 27 -43.03 -11.87 9.18
C SER A 27 -44.17 -12.49 10.02
N THR A 28 -44.68 -11.74 11.01
CA THR A 28 -45.83 -12.20 11.81
C THR A 28 -47.09 -12.28 10.96
N GLU A 29 -47.39 -11.24 10.19
CA GLU A 29 -48.58 -11.21 9.35
C GLU A 29 -48.51 -12.23 8.20
N ILE A 30 -47.36 -12.39 7.56
CA ILE A 30 -47.18 -13.37 6.49
C ILE A 30 -47.24 -14.82 7.04
N SER A 31 -46.72 -15.04 8.25
CA SER A 31 -46.75 -16.40 8.85
C SER A 31 -48.14 -16.93 9.11
N GLU A 32 -49.14 -16.07 9.33
CA GLU A 32 -50.53 -16.49 9.50
C GLU A 32 -51.15 -17.11 8.23
N HIS A 33 -50.53 -16.82 7.08
CA HIS A 33 -51.05 -17.23 5.77
C HIS A 33 -50.10 -18.15 5.00
N LEU A 34 -48.84 -18.30 5.50
CA LEU A 34 -47.84 -19.18 4.89
C LEU A 34 -48.12 -20.66 5.24
N PRO A 35 -47.91 -21.57 4.29
CA PRO A 35 -47.88 -22.98 4.59
C PRO A 35 -46.79 -23.37 5.59
N ASP A 36 -47.04 -24.45 6.36
CA ASP A 36 -46.13 -24.91 7.43
C ASP A 36 -44.67 -25.15 6.96
N THR A 37 -44.51 -25.48 5.68
CA THR A 37 -43.19 -25.73 5.08
C THR A 37 -42.26 -24.51 5.06
N TYR A 38 -42.83 -23.28 5.03
CA TYR A 38 -42.03 -22.04 5.02
C TYR A 38 -41.72 -21.52 6.40
N HIS A 39 -42.45 -21.98 7.43
CA HIS A 39 -42.24 -21.43 8.79
C HIS A 39 -40.80 -21.60 9.29
N ALA A 40 -40.17 -22.75 8.97
CA ALA A 40 -38.75 -22.98 9.35
C ALA A 40 -37.79 -22.04 8.63
N GLU A 41 -38.03 -21.75 7.34
CA GLU A 41 -37.22 -20.81 6.56
C GLU A 41 -37.43 -19.37 7.02
N LEU A 42 -38.69 -18.98 7.25
CA LEU A 42 -39.04 -17.66 7.78
C LEU A 42 -38.36 -17.41 9.14
N GLN A 43 -38.38 -18.44 10.02
CA GLN A 43 -37.71 -18.36 11.31
C GLN A 43 -36.19 -18.22 11.15
N GLN A 44 -35.58 -18.97 10.27
CA GLN A 44 -34.14 -18.88 9.99
C GLN A 44 -33.75 -17.49 9.45
N LEU A 45 -34.58 -16.92 8.57
CA LEU A 45 -34.38 -15.58 8.05
C LEU A 45 -34.53 -14.52 9.14
N SER A 46 -35.52 -14.68 10.01
CA SER A 46 -35.73 -13.78 11.16
C SER A 46 -34.55 -13.83 12.11
N ASP A 47 -34.07 -15.01 12.47
CA ASP A 47 -32.91 -15.19 13.34
C ASP A 47 -31.62 -14.61 12.71
N LYS A 48 -31.47 -14.78 11.38
CA LYS A 48 -30.34 -14.18 10.65
C LYS A 48 -30.41 -12.66 10.63
N LEU A 49 -31.61 -12.09 10.44
CA LEU A 49 -31.79 -10.65 10.45
C LEU A 49 -31.51 -10.05 11.83
N GLU A 50 -32.09 -10.64 12.87
CA GLU A 50 -31.87 -10.20 14.23
C GLU A 50 -30.38 -10.16 14.56
N LYS A 51 -29.67 -11.24 14.27
CA LYS A 51 -28.23 -11.30 14.45
C LYS A 51 -27.46 -10.28 13.58
N ALA A 52 -27.91 -10.05 12.35
CA ALA A 52 -27.26 -9.07 11.47
C ALA A 52 -27.52 -7.63 11.92
N ILE A 53 -28.72 -7.34 12.43
CA ILE A 53 -29.07 -6.03 13.03
C ILE A 53 -28.27 -5.81 14.31
N ASP A 54 -28.19 -6.82 15.19
CA ASP A 54 -27.41 -6.71 16.42
C ASP A 54 -25.95 -6.44 16.11
N ASN A 55 -25.37 -7.12 15.12
CA ASN A 55 -24.02 -6.86 14.66
C ASN A 55 -23.86 -5.44 14.09
N LEU A 56 -24.82 -4.98 13.26
CA LEU A 56 -24.83 -3.63 12.71
C LEU A 56 -24.88 -2.59 13.83
N ILE A 57 -25.77 -2.77 14.79
CA ILE A 57 -25.91 -1.88 15.96
C ILE A 57 -24.63 -1.87 16.81
N ASP A 58 -24.04 -3.05 17.04
CA ASP A 58 -22.77 -3.13 17.78
C ASP A 58 -21.64 -2.44 17.04
N GLU A 59 -21.52 -2.60 15.72
CA GLU A 59 -20.56 -1.88 14.89
C GLU A 59 -20.79 -0.36 14.90
N LEU A 60 -22.04 0.09 14.88
CA LEU A 60 -22.38 1.52 14.94
C LEU A 60 -22.15 2.12 16.34
N ARG A 61 -22.31 1.33 17.40
CA ARG A 61 -22.04 1.74 18.79
C ARG A 61 -20.56 1.70 19.17
N ASN A 62 -19.82 0.75 18.57
CA ASN A 62 -18.41 0.51 18.83
C ASN A 62 -17.56 0.64 17.57
N PRO A 63 -17.73 1.69 16.75
CA PRO A 63 -16.99 1.81 15.50
C PRO A 63 -15.50 2.02 15.77
N THR A 64 -14.67 1.57 14.84
CA THR A 64 -13.22 1.76 14.94
C THR A 64 -12.79 2.94 14.08
N LEU A 65 -12.30 4.01 14.71
CA LEU A 65 -11.63 5.11 14.03
C LEU A 65 -10.18 4.73 13.79
N THR A 66 -9.84 4.47 12.55
CA THR A 66 -8.45 4.19 12.16
C THR A 66 -7.83 5.45 11.55
N LEU A 67 -6.71 5.90 12.11
CA LEU A 67 -5.88 6.99 11.58
C LEU A 67 -4.60 6.39 11.04
N ALA A 68 -4.37 6.46 9.73
CA ALA A 68 -3.16 5.98 9.10
C ALA A 68 -2.22 7.14 8.78
N THR A 69 -0.95 7.04 9.17
CA THR A 69 0.06 8.02 8.80
C THR A 69 0.81 7.58 7.55
N THR A 70 0.91 8.46 6.58
CA THR A 70 1.61 8.22 5.32
C THR A 70 2.48 9.44 4.95
N GLY A 71 3.35 9.27 4.01
CA GLY A 71 4.28 10.33 3.57
C GLY A 71 5.67 9.76 3.27
N THR A 72 6.56 10.59 2.73
CA THR A 72 7.92 10.19 2.40
C THR A 72 8.74 9.77 3.62
N THR A 73 9.83 9.07 3.35
CA THR A 73 10.91 8.88 4.33
C THR A 73 11.35 10.24 4.89
N SER A 74 11.51 10.33 6.19
CA SER A 74 11.89 11.57 6.89
C SER A 74 10.88 12.74 6.84
N SER A 75 9.64 12.51 6.42
CA SER A 75 8.56 13.52 6.51
C SER A 75 8.02 13.74 7.91
N GLY A 76 8.37 12.87 8.86
CA GLY A 76 7.94 12.94 10.25
C GLY A 76 6.70 12.14 10.59
N LYS A 77 6.40 11.07 9.84
CA LYS A 77 5.29 10.13 10.12
C LYS A 77 5.30 9.62 11.55
N SER A 78 6.39 8.95 11.94
CA SER A 78 6.51 8.38 13.30
C SER A 78 6.55 9.46 14.38
N THR A 79 7.07 10.67 14.08
CA THR A 79 6.98 11.82 14.99
C THR A 79 5.53 12.28 15.16
N LEU A 80 4.73 12.25 14.08
CA LEU A 80 3.30 12.55 14.15
C LEU A 80 2.56 11.50 14.98
N VAL A 81 2.87 10.22 14.81
CA VAL A 81 2.32 9.13 15.65
C VAL A 81 2.68 9.36 17.12
N ASN A 82 3.94 9.68 17.41
CA ASN A 82 4.40 10.03 18.76
C ASN A 82 3.65 11.25 19.32
N LEU A 83 3.36 12.27 18.49
CA LEU A 83 2.55 13.43 18.88
C LEU A 83 1.11 13.02 19.24
N LEU A 84 0.48 12.16 18.43
CA LEU A 84 -0.87 11.66 18.70
C LEU A 84 -0.93 10.87 20.02
N CYS A 85 0.10 10.09 20.31
CA CYS A 85 0.25 9.36 21.57
C CYS A 85 0.66 10.28 22.74
N GLY A 86 1.36 11.36 22.47
CA GLY A 86 1.91 12.28 23.47
C GLY A 86 3.22 11.80 24.10
N ALA A 87 3.89 10.80 23.52
CA ALA A 87 5.14 10.22 23.98
C ALA A 87 5.97 9.66 22.84
N GLU A 88 7.28 9.59 23.00
CA GLU A 88 8.20 8.97 22.05
C GLU A 88 8.19 7.45 22.25
N ILE A 89 7.23 6.76 21.60
CA ILE A 89 7.09 5.30 21.68
C ILE A 89 7.45 4.59 20.38
N VAL A 90 7.32 5.28 19.24
CA VAL A 90 7.70 4.77 17.93
C VAL A 90 9.07 5.35 17.55
N PRO A 91 10.03 4.51 17.12
CA PRO A 91 11.36 4.99 16.76
C PRO A 91 11.33 6.01 15.62
N VAL A 92 12.13 7.08 15.80
CA VAL A 92 12.30 8.15 14.83
C VAL A 92 13.77 8.26 14.50
N ALA A 93 14.14 8.16 13.23
CA ALA A 93 15.51 8.41 12.78
C ALA A 93 15.54 9.22 11.50
N VAL A 94 16.72 9.83 11.25
CA VAL A 94 16.98 10.63 10.04
C VAL A 94 17.10 9.77 8.78
N SER A 95 17.37 8.46 8.93
CA SER A 95 17.47 7.49 7.83
C SER A 95 16.52 6.31 8.09
N GLU A 96 15.82 5.88 7.07
CA GLU A 96 15.04 4.65 6.84
C GLU A 96 14.71 3.74 8.05
N MET A 97 14.15 4.29 9.14
CA MET A 97 13.78 3.48 10.32
C MET A 97 12.35 2.94 10.30
N SER A 98 11.47 3.46 9.45
CA SER A 98 10.09 2.95 9.34
C SER A 98 10.05 1.68 8.48
N ALA A 99 10.71 0.63 8.94
CA ALA A 99 10.88 -0.62 8.21
C ALA A 99 9.82 -1.68 8.55
N GLY A 100 8.89 -1.36 9.46
CA GLY A 100 7.82 -2.24 9.90
C GLY A 100 6.49 -1.51 10.06
N SER A 101 5.40 -2.26 10.11
CA SER A 101 4.09 -1.70 10.44
C SER A 101 3.87 -1.70 11.95
N VAL A 102 3.46 -0.54 12.48
CA VAL A 102 3.11 -0.41 13.89
C VAL A 102 1.64 -0.02 14.01
N THR A 103 0.87 -0.89 14.63
CA THR A 103 -0.53 -0.61 14.99
C THR A 103 -0.58 -0.16 16.43
N ILE A 104 -1.22 0.98 16.72
CA ILE A 104 -1.40 1.46 18.08
C ILE A 104 -2.88 1.51 18.38
N GLU A 105 -3.32 0.78 19.39
CA GLU A 105 -4.71 0.73 19.85
C GLU A 105 -4.85 1.44 21.20
N TYR A 106 -5.96 2.12 21.39
CA TYR A 106 -6.23 2.78 22.66
C TYR A 106 -6.39 1.76 23.80
N SER A 107 -5.61 1.95 24.86
CA SER A 107 -5.75 1.20 26.11
C SER A 107 -5.23 2.04 27.28
N GLU A 108 -5.86 1.93 28.43
CA GLU A 108 -5.35 2.53 29.68
C GLU A 108 -4.06 1.85 30.16
N LYS A 109 -3.86 0.56 29.80
CA LYS A 109 -2.67 -0.21 30.18
C LYS A 109 -1.73 -0.30 28.98
N LYS A 110 -0.47 0.05 29.22
CA LYS A 110 0.58 -0.04 28.20
C LYS A 110 1.01 -1.48 27.99
N SER A 111 0.99 -1.94 26.74
CA SER A 111 1.58 -3.21 26.34
C SER A 111 2.08 -3.14 24.90
N LEU A 112 2.98 -4.04 24.57
CA LEU A 112 3.57 -4.20 23.26
C LEU A 112 3.47 -5.67 22.87
N ILE A 113 2.99 -5.93 21.64
CA ILE A 113 3.03 -7.23 20.99
C ILE A 113 3.90 -7.10 19.75
N ILE A 114 4.93 -7.94 19.64
CA ILE A 114 5.70 -8.11 18.41
C ILE A 114 5.29 -9.45 17.83
N HIS A 115 4.62 -9.39 16.67
CA HIS A 115 4.06 -10.58 16.04
C HIS A 115 5.17 -11.43 15.40
N GLU A 116 4.99 -12.73 15.44
CA GLU A 116 5.85 -13.64 14.70
C GLU A 116 5.58 -13.52 13.22
N THR A 117 6.61 -13.21 12.44
CA THR A 117 6.58 -13.11 10.98
C THR A 117 7.59 -14.09 10.37
N THR A 118 7.41 -14.43 9.11
CA THR A 118 8.27 -15.43 8.44
C THR A 118 9.73 -14.99 8.45
N GLY A 119 10.59 -15.83 9.00
CA GLY A 119 12.03 -15.55 9.04
C GLY A 119 12.48 -14.56 10.11
N ALA A 120 11.61 -14.16 11.04
CA ALA A 120 11.91 -13.19 12.09
C ALA A 120 13.18 -13.58 12.88
N LEU A 121 14.14 -12.65 12.95
CA LEU A 121 15.38 -12.79 13.71
C LEU A 121 15.38 -11.97 15.01
N TRP A 122 14.24 -11.36 15.35
CA TRP A 122 14.02 -10.57 16.54
C TRP A 122 13.14 -11.30 17.55
N GLU A 123 13.16 -10.83 18.77
CA GLU A 123 12.35 -11.39 19.85
C GLU A 123 10.88 -11.04 19.61
N CYS A 124 10.04 -12.04 19.37
CA CYS A 124 8.58 -11.93 19.28
C CYS A 124 7.94 -12.26 20.63
N GLY A 125 6.80 -11.65 20.92
CA GLY A 125 6.06 -11.91 22.17
C GLY A 125 5.20 -10.74 22.62
N GLU A 126 4.66 -10.84 23.82
CA GLU A 126 3.80 -9.85 24.45
C GLU A 126 4.42 -9.37 25.77
N TRP A 127 4.48 -8.04 25.95
CA TRP A 127 4.96 -7.39 27.15
C TRP A 127 3.92 -6.42 27.69
N THR A 128 3.46 -6.65 28.90
CA THR A 128 2.46 -5.83 29.59
C THR A 128 3.10 -4.97 30.68
N GLY A 129 2.53 -3.77 30.95
CA GLY A 129 3.06 -2.84 31.96
C GLY A 129 4.44 -2.28 31.64
N ILE A 130 4.78 -2.23 30.36
CA ILE A 130 6.08 -1.79 29.82
C ILE A 130 6.19 -0.26 29.81
N SER A 131 7.39 0.29 30.09
CA SER A 131 7.67 1.72 29.98
C SER A 131 7.81 2.18 28.53
N ASP A 132 7.60 3.48 28.29
CA ASP A 132 7.71 4.09 26.95
C ASP A 132 9.09 3.85 26.34
N GLU A 133 10.14 4.01 27.13
CA GLU A 133 11.52 3.79 26.70
C GLU A 133 11.77 2.33 26.27
N ARG A 134 11.20 1.38 26.99
CA ARG A 134 11.31 -0.03 26.62
C ARG A 134 10.48 -0.40 25.40
N ILE A 135 9.31 0.22 25.21
CA ILE A 135 8.54 0.09 23.96
C ILE A 135 9.40 0.59 22.80
N TYR A 136 9.92 1.81 22.93
CA TYR A 136 10.78 2.43 21.92
C TYR A 136 11.99 1.54 21.59
N GLN A 137 12.73 1.10 22.60
CA GLN A 137 13.95 0.32 22.40
C GLN A 137 13.66 -1.03 21.70
N ARG A 138 12.62 -1.75 22.11
CA ARG A 138 12.26 -3.02 21.46
C ARG A 138 11.86 -2.84 20.01
N LEU A 139 11.05 -1.83 19.70
CA LEU A 139 10.71 -1.52 18.32
C LEU A 139 11.94 -1.13 17.51
N TYR A 140 12.82 -0.34 18.10
CA TYR A 140 14.08 0.05 17.49
C TYR A 140 14.94 -1.16 17.13
N ASP A 141 15.14 -2.07 18.08
CA ASP A 141 15.93 -3.28 17.89
C ASP A 141 15.32 -4.19 16.79
N VAL A 142 14.00 -4.31 16.76
CA VAL A 142 13.27 -5.07 15.72
C VAL A 142 13.48 -4.46 14.35
N MET A 143 13.32 -3.15 14.22
CA MET A 143 13.46 -2.46 12.94
C MET A 143 14.90 -2.51 12.43
N ILE A 144 15.89 -2.31 13.30
CA ILE A 144 17.31 -2.47 12.95
C ILE A 144 17.62 -3.90 12.52
N SER A 145 17.15 -4.88 13.29
CA SER A 145 17.36 -6.29 12.94
C SER A 145 16.79 -6.63 11.56
N TYR A 146 15.61 -6.10 11.22
CA TYR A 146 15.04 -6.27 9.89
C TYR A 146 15.89 -5.60 8.80
N ILE A 147 16.25 -4.33 8.98
CA ILE A 147 17.04 -3.54 8.01
C ILE A 147 18.38 -4.24 7.71
N ASP A 148 19.08 -4.70 8.74
CA ASP A 148 20.40 -5.35 8.63
C ASP A 148 20.35 -6.72 7.93
N ASN A 149 19.20 -7.38 7.94
CA ASN A 149 19.08 -8.77 7.48
C ASN A 149 18.19 -8.96 6.24
N ARG A 150 17.36 -7.97 5.86
CA ARG A 150 16.44 -8.08 4.71
C ARG A 150 17.12 -8.43 3.39
N GLU A 151 18.35 -7.95 3.16
CA GLU A 151 19.10 -8.24 1.94
C GLU A 151 19.81 -9.59 1.99
N LYS A 152 19.99 -10.14 3.18
CA LYS A 152 20.71 -11.40 3.40
C LYS A 152 19.81 -12.62 3.40
N GLN A 153 18.51 -12.44 3.62
CA GLN A 153 17.52 -13.51 3.70
C GLN A 153 16.45 -13.36 2.61
N ALA A 154 16.31 -14.38 1.76
CA ALA A 154 15.35 -14.39 0.65
C ALA A 154 13.87 -14.46 1.09
N LYS A 155 13.58 -14.75 2.36
CA LYS A 155 12.23 -14.85 2.94
C LYS A 155 12.22 -14.26 4.35
N LEU A 156 12.35 -12.95 4.44
CA LEU A 156 12.20 -12.23 5.68
C LEU A 156 11.02 -11.28 5.55
N ASP A 157 9.92 -11.60 6.22
CA ASP A 157 8.75 -10.73 6.23
C ASP A 157 8.99 -9.49 7.10
N CYS A 158 8.34 -8.41 6.73
CA CYS A 158 8.36 -7.15 7.45
C CYS A 158 7.84 -7.33 8.90
N PRO A 159 8.49 -6.73 9.90
CA PRO A 159 8.03 -6.80 11.28
C PRO A 159 6.67 -6.12 11.45
N GLN A 160 5.81 -6.76 12.24
CA GLN A 160 4.49 -6.26 12.59
C GLN A 160 4.39 -6.15 14.12
N SER A 161 4.00 -4.99 14.59
CA SER A 161 3.89 -4.73 16.03
C SER A 161 2.56 -4.09 16.38
N THR A 162 2.01 -4.47 17.53
CA THR A 162 0.81 -3.83 18.09
C THR A 162 1.14 -3.26 19.46
N ILE A 163 0.88 -1.96 19.64
CA ILE A 163 1.05 -1.25 20.90
C ILE A 163 -0.32 -0.93 21.46
N PHE A 164 -0.57 -1.24 22.70
CA PHE A 164 -1.71 -0.73 23.45
C PHE A 164 -1.26 0.45 24.29
N TYR A 165 -1.84 1.63 24.03
CA TYR A 165 -1.33 2.87 24.59
C TYR A 165 -2.43 3.91 24.87
N PRO A 166 -2.35 4.71 25.95
CA PRO A 166 -3.29 5.80 26.22
C PRO A 166 -2.95 7.03 25.36
N PHE A 167 -3.82 7.34 24.38
CA PHE A 167 -3.63 8.49 23.50
C PHE A 167 -3.86 9.81 24.22
N ARG A 168 -2.84 10.61 24.35
CA ARG A 168 -2.94 11.87 25.09
C ARG A 168 -3.55 12.99 24.26
N LEU A 169 -3.06 13.22 23.04
CA LEU A 169 -3.55 14.30 22.20
C LEU A 169 -5.04 14.12 21.86
N ILE A 170 -5.45 12.91 21.51
CA ILE A 170 -6.86 12.62 21.18
C ILE A 170 -7.76 12.84 22.41
N LYS A 171 -7.28 12.48 23.60
CA LYS A 171 -8.01 12.69 24.87
C LYS A 171 -8.08 14.19 25.23
N GLU A 172 -6.99 14.93 25.11
CA GLU A 172 -6.90 16.37 25.43
C GLU A 172 -7.63 17.25 24.41
N SER A 173 -7.79 16.78 23.15
CA SER A 173 -8.48 17.52 22.09
C SER A 173 -9.99 17.66 22.32
N LYS A 174 -10.55 17.07 23.39
CA LYS A 174 -11.99 16.99 23.62
C LYS A 174 -12.72 16.55 22.33
N LEU A 175 -12.10 15.60 21.63
CA LEU A 175 -12.71 14.93 20.50
C LEU A 175 -13.91 14.20 21.09
N GLU A 176 -15.10 14.76 20.96
CA GLU A 176 -16.33 14.13 21.40
C GLU A 176 -16.65 13.01 20.39
N LEU A 177 -15.90 11.92 20.49
CA LEU A 177 -16.21 10.70 19.76
C LEU A 177 -17.46 10.06 20.36
N PRO A 178 -18.28 9.36 19.56
CA PRO A 178 -19.37 8.55 20.06
C PRO A 178 -18.88 7.60 21.16
N ARG A 179 -19.72 7.30 22.15
CA ARG A 179 -19.39 6.32 23.20
C ARG A 179 -19.10 4.98 22.52
N GLY A 180 -18.02 4.33 22.92
CA GLY A 180 -17.63 3.03 22.36
C GLY A 180 -16.68 3.08 21.17
N VAL A 181 -16.39 4.25 20.58
CA VAL A 181 -15.42 4.36 19.50
C VAL A 181 -14.05 3.86 19.96
N LYS A 182 -13.57 2.84 19.29
CA LYS A 182 -12.18 2.38 19.40
C LYS A 182 -11.31 3.22 18.49
N VAL A 183 -10.21 3.71 19.00
CA VAL A 183 -9.25 4.47 18.19
C VAL A 183 -8.01 3.62 17.92
N ARG A 184 -7.62 3.58 16.67
CA ARG A 184 -6.44 2.88 16.18
C ARG A 184 -5.59 3.83 15.35
N ILE A 185 -4.29 3.82 15.57
CA ILE A 185 -3.33 4.54 14.75
C ILE A 185 -2.46 3.50 14.03
N LEU A 186 -2.27 3.70 12.73
CA LEU A 186 -1.39 2.88 11.90
C LEU A 186 -0.19 3.72 11.48
N ASP A 187 1.01 3.39 11.97
CA ASP A 187 2.25 3.93 11.40
C ASP A 187 2.67 3.03 10.24
N LEU A 188 2.47 3.54 9.04
CA LEU A 188 2.78 2.81 7.83
C LEU A 188 4.28 2.84 7.56
N PRO A 189 4.86 1.73 7.08
CA PRO A 189 6.25 1.71 6.68
C PRO A 189 6.52 2.78 5.63
N GLY A 190 7.76 3.30 5.62
CA GLY A 190 8.19 4.21 4.57
C GLY A 190 8.08 3.53 3.21
N LEU A 191 7.85 4.33 2.18
CA LEU A 191 7.58 3.87 0.81
C LEU A 191 8.71 3.03 0.19
N ALA A 192 9.93 3.14 0.70
CA ALA A 192 11.02 2.23 0.37
C ALA A 192 10.73 0.74 0.70
N TYR A 193 9.70 0.46 1.50
CA TYR A 193 9.32 -0.86 1.99
C TYR A 193 7.92 -1.32 1.54
N VAL A 194 7.25 -0.55 0.68
CA VAL A 194 5.87 -0.85 0.21
C VAL A 194 5.81 -2.13 -0.64
N GLY A 195 6.92 -2.57 -1.23
CA GLY A 195 6.98 -3.80 -2.03
C GLY A 195 7.07 -5.11 -1.25
N ASP A 196 7.14 -5.07 0.09
CA ASP A 196 7.20 -6.28 0.91
C ASP A 196 5.78 -6.87 1.09
N GLU A 197 5.61 -8.18 0.81
CA GLU A 197 4.31 -8.88 0.88
C GLU A 197 3.61 -8.72 2.26
N GLY A 198 4.37 -8.62 3.34
CA GLY A 198 3.85 -8.36 4.68
C GLY A 198 3.16 -7.00 4.83
N ASN A 199 3.56 -5.99 4.04
CA ASN A 199 2.96 -4.66 4.06
C ASN A 199 1.65 -4.58 3.28
N ALA A 200 1.42 -5.45 2.29
CA ALA A 200 0.19 -5.47 1.50
C ALA A 200 -1.06 -5.67 2.36
N ASN A 201 -0.97 -6.49 3.42
CA ASN A 201 -2.08 -6.70 4.36
C ASN A 201 -2.35 -5.46 5.24
N VAL A 202 -1.31 -4.71 5.62
CA VAL A 202 -1.46 -3.47 6.40
C VAL A 202 -2.05 -2.37 5.52
N ILE A 203 -1.63 -2.29 4.25
CA ILE A 203 -2.19 -1.34 3.27
C ILE A 203 -3.70 -1.62 3.04
N LYS A 204 -4.12 -2.90 3.02
CA LYS A 204 -5.55 -3.25 2.95
C LYS A 204 -6.36 -2.72 4.15
N GLN A 205 -5.80 -2.72 5.35
CA GLN A 205 -6.44 -2.14 6.53
C GLN A 205 -6.60 -0.61 6.42
N CYS A 206 -5.80 0.04 5.57
CA CYS A 206 -5.89 1.49 5.34
C CYS A 206 -7.08 1.91 4.47
N ARG A 207 -7.76 0.97 3.78
CA ARG A 207 -9.00 1.26 3.05
C ARG A 207 -10.10 1.84 3.96
N GLU A 208 -10.04 1.47 5.23
CA GLU A 208 -10.97 1.88 6.27
C GLU A 208 -10.38 2.97 7.19
N ALA A 209 -9.30 3.63 6.77
CA ALA A 209 -8.62 4.64 7.56
C ALA A 209 -8.80 6.06 7.01
N LEU A 210 -8.74 7.03 7.92
CA LEU A 210 -8.48 8.42 7.58
C LEU A 210 -6.97 8.61 7.51
N CYS A 211 -6.48 9.13 6.39
CA CYS A 211 -5.04 9.25 6.14
C CYS A 211 -4.50 10.61 6.53
N LEU A 212 -3.45 10.63 7.34
CA LEU A 212 -2.67 11.79 7.70
C LEU A 212 -1.39 11.80 6.84
N VAL A 213 -1.35 12.66 5.84
CA VAL A 213 -0.26 12.72 4.86
C VAL A 213 0.77 13.75 5.31
N THR A 214 1.94 13.29 5.74
CA THR A 214 3.02 14.19 6.16
C THR A 214 3.92 14.59 5.00
N TYR A 215 4.12 15.88 4.86
CA TYR A 215 4.97 16.52 3.87
C TYR A 215 6.14 17.22 4.56
N ASN A 216 7.36 16.98 4.13
CA ASN A 216 8.53 17.63 4.71
C ASN A 216 8.73 19.04 4.11
N SER A 217 8.39 20.08 4.86
CA SER A 217 8.53 21.47 4.42
C SER A 217 10.01 21.94 4.27
N ALA A 218 10.95 21.18 4.83
CA ALA A 218 12.38 21.44 4.64
C ALA A 218 12.91 20.88 3.31
N GLU A 219 12.11 20.12 2.56
CA GLU A 219 12.49 19.58 1.26
C GLU A 219 12.28 20.63 0.18
N THR A 220 13.36 21.04 -0.47
CA THR A 220 13.37 22.06 -1.51
C THR A 220 13.46 21.50 -2.93
N ASP A 221 13.72 20.20 -3.04
CA ASP A 221 13.82 19.52 -4.34
C ASP A 221 12.44 19.26 -4.91
N LYS A 222 12.10 19.99 -5.99
CA LYS A 222 10.80 19.87 -6.67
C LYS A 222 10.52 18.47 -7.23
N GLU A 223 11.55 17.73 -7.61
CA GLU A 223 11.41 16.37 -8.15
C GLU A 223 11.03 15.37 -7.04
N LYS A 224 11.61 15.52 -5.86
CA LYS A 224 11.22 14.72 -4.69
C LYS A 224 9.80 15.02 -4.22
N VAL A 225 9.40 16.30 -4.28
CA VAL A 225 8.04 16.74 -3.99
C VAL A 225 7.06 16.11 -4.98
N LYS A 226 7.37 16.13 -6.27
CA LYS A 226 6.54 15.52 -7.29
C LYS A 226 6.45 14.00 -7.13
N SER A 227 7.56 13.35 -6.84
CA SER A 227 7.60 11.92 -6.56
C SER A 227 6.73 11.58 -5.33
N LEU A 228 6.77 12.39 -4.26
CA LEU A 228 5.90 12.24 -3.10
C LEU A 228 4.42 12.32 -3.49
N LEU A 229 4.04 13.31 -4.28
CA LEU A 229 2.64 13.49 -4.67
C LEU A 229 2.17 12.38 -5.60
N GLN A 230 3.00 11.89 -6.51
CA GLN A 230 2.71 10.71 -7.32
C GLN A 230 2.44 9.48 -6.46
N GLU A 231 3.23 9.29 -5.45
CA GLU A 231 3.13 8.20 -4.50
C GLU A 231 1.86 8.29 -3.63
N VAL A 232 1.48 9.50 -3.18
CA VAL A 232 0.19 9.75 -2.55
C VAL A 232 -0.96 9.41 -3.50
N VAL A 233 -0.85 9.77 -4.78
CA VAL A 233 -1.85 9.42 -5.81
C VAL A 233 -1.96 7.91 -5.99
N GLU A 234 -0.85 7.19 -6.03
CA GLU A 234 -0.85 5.73 -6.10
C GLU A 234 -1.52 5.12 -4.88
N GLN A 235 -1.21 5.62 -3.68
CA GLN A 235 -1.89 5.20 -2.46
C GLN A 235 -3.40 5.48 -2.51
N VAL A 236 -3.85 6.65 -3.01
CA VAL A 236 -5.29 6.94 -3.20
C VAL A 236 -5.93 5.93 -4.14
N LYS A 237 -5.27 5.60 -5.26
CA LYS A 237 -5.76 4.62 -6.22
C LYS A 237 -5.81 3.21 -5.64
N ASP A 238 -4.78 2.81 -4.92
CA ASP A 238 -4.68 1.48 -4.32
C ASP A 238 -5.65 1.31 -3.13
N LEU A 239 -5.86 2.37 -2.35
CA LEU A 239 -6.81 2.38 -1.24
C LEU A 239 -8.28 2.52 -1.71
N GLY A 240 -8.51 2.82 -2.99
CA GLY A 240 -9.87 2.94 -3.56
C GLY A 240 -10.72 4.05 -2.91
N GLY A 241 -10.08 5.11 -2.39
CA GLY A 241 -10.74 6.15 -1.62
C GLY A 241 -10.63 7.54 -2.22
N SER A 242 -11.61 8.40 -1.91
CA SER A 242 -11.57 9.81 -2.26
C SER A 242 -10.40 10.53 -1.56
N PRO A 243 -9.69 11.43 -2.25
CA PRO A 243 -8.68 12.31 -1.65
C PRO A 243 -9.21 13.12 -0.46
N ALA A 244 -10.53 13.31 -0.37
CA ALA A 244 -11.17 13.98 0.76
C ALA A 244 -10.90 13.31 2.12
N ARG A 245 -10.53 12.03 2.14
CA ARG A 245 -10.15 11.30 3.38
C ARG A 245 -8.73 11.60 3.85
N MET A 246 -8.00 12.45 3.12
CA MET A 246 -6.62 12.79 3.41
C MET A 246 -6.51 14.17 4.04
N LEU A 247 -5.82 14.25 5.17
CA LEU A 247 -5.41 15.49 5.79
C LEU A 247 -3.92 15.69 5.50
N PHE A 248 -3.58 16.69 4.70
CA PHE A 248 -2.19 17.00 4.36
C PHE A 248 -1.56 17.89 5.43
N ILE A 249 -0.40 17.50 5.91
CA ILE A 249 0.33 18.15 6.99
C ILE A 249 1.68 18.63 6.47
N LEU A 250 1.84 19.92 6.30
CA LEU A 250 3.12 20.56 6.01
C LEU A 250 3.95 20.57 7.29
N ASN A 251 4.72 19.49 7.47
CA ASN A 251 5.53 19.29 8.68
C ASN A 251 6.87 20.02 8.60
N ARG A 252 7.47 20.29 9.76
CA ARG A 252 8.73 21.05 9.90
C ARG A 252 8.63 22.49 9.38
N ILE A 253 7.46 23.09 9.48
CA ILE A 253 7.22 24.48 9.02
C ILE A 253 8.02 25.50 9.82
N ASP A 254 8.51 25.14 10.99
CA ASP A 254 9.41 25.94 11.85
C ASP A 254 10.70 26.34 11.16
N VAL A 255 11.17 25.58 10.14
CA VAL A 255 12.39 25.92 9.39
C VAL A 255 12.35 27.31 8.74
N PHE A 256 11.14 27.78 8.38
CA PHE A 256 10.98 29.11 7.79
C PHE A 256 11.17 30.27 8.78
N ARG A 257 11.09 30.02 10.08
CA ARG A 257 11.28 31.06 11.10
C ARG A 257 12.72 31.61 11.18
N ALA A 258 13.68 30.83 10.68
CA ALA A 258 15.05 31.26 10.55
C ALA A 258 15.27 32.20 9.36
N ASP A 259 14.31 32.37 8.46
CA ASP A 259 14.40 33.25 7.30
C ASP A 259 14.17 34.71 7.72
N ARG A 260 15.02 35.63 7.17
CA ARG A 260 14.92 37.07 7.44
C ARG A 260 13.57 37.67 6.98
N ASN A 261 12.96 37.07 5.96
CA ASN A 261 11.68 37.51 5.38
C ASN A 261 10.49 36.72 5.92
N TRP A 262 10.60 36.08 7.08
CA TRP A 262 9.45 35.48 7.76
C TRP A 262 8.51 36.61 8.25
N PRO A 263 7.17 36.52 8.11
CA PRO A 263 6.37 35.34 7.71
C PRO A 263 6.08 35.19 6.20
N GLU A 264 6.52 36.10 5.35
CA GLU A 264 6.18 36.11 3.92
C GLU A 264 6.70 34.87 3.19
N THR A 265 7.90 34.39 3.51
CA THR A 265 8.49 33.18 2.91
C THR A 265 7.72 31.94 3.26
N GLU A 266 7.26 31.79 4.51
CA GLU A 266 6.38 30.72 4.94
C GLU A 266 5.05 30.76 4.19
N THR A 267 4.40 31.92 4.13
CA THR A 267 3.11 32.09 3.45
C THR A 267 3.22 31.70 1.98
N ARG A 268 4.23 32.19 1.27
CA ARG A 268 4.48 31.87 -0.14
C ARG A 268 4.73 30.38 -0.33
N PHE A 269 5.48 29.76 0.57
CA PHE A 269 5.73 28.31 0.51
C PHE A 269 4.41 27.54 0.66
N VAL A 270 3.61 27.87 1.66
CA VAL A 270 2.33 27.19 1.94
C VAL A 270 1.38 27.30 0.76
N GLU A 271 1.22 28.50 0.20
CA GLU A 271 0.36 28.72 -0.98
C GLU A 271 0.84 27.89 -2.20
N ASN A 272 2.15 27.86 -2.43
CA ASN A 272 2.73 27.09 -3.52
C ASN A 272 2.58 25.58 -3.29
N ALA A 273 2.78 25.11 -2.06
CA ALA A 273 2.61 23.70 -1.69
C ALA A 273 1.15 23.26 -1.89
N ILE A 274 0.20 24.06 -1.40
CA ILE A 274 -1.25 23.78 -1.59
C ILE A 274 -1.58 23.71 -3.07
N ARG A 275 -1.11 24.68 -3.87
CA ARG A 275 -1.36 24.71 -5.32
C ARG A 275 -0.75 23.49 -6.01
N SER A 276 0.49 23.12 -5.67
CA SER A 276 1.16 21.97 -6.26
C SER A 276 0.48 20.65 -5.89
N ILE A 277 0.08 20.48 -4.63
CA ILE A 277 -0.66 19.30 -4.17
C ILE A 277 -1.97 19.16 -4.93
N LYS A 278 -2.79 20.22 -4.97
CA LYS A 278 -4.09 20.19 -5.66
C LYS A 278 -3.94 19.96 -7.16
N GLN A 279 -2.97 20.60 -7.80
CA GLN A 279 -2.72 20.45 -9.22
C GLN A 279 -2.29 19.03 -9.58
N GLU A 280 -1.32 18.46 -8.88
CA GLU A 280 -0.83 17.10 -9.15
C GLU A 280 -1.93 16.05 -8.92
N LEU A 281 -2.72 16.22 -7.85
CA LEU A 281 -3.86 15.35 -7.58
C LEU A 281 -4.93 15.49 -8.67
N SER A 282 -5.25 16.70 -9.10
CA SER A 282 -6.26 16.96 -10.16
C SER A 282 -5.83 16.41 -11.52
N ASP A 283 -4.54 16.48 -11.84
CA ASP A 283 -4.01 15.96 -13.09
C ASP A 283 -4.14 14.43 -13.19
N GLN A 284 -4.02 13.74 -12.05
CA GLN A 284 -3.99 12.28 -11.99
C GLN A 284 -5.31 11.63 -11.52
N LEU A 285 -6.18 12.37 -10.80
CA LEU A 285 -7.43 11.93 -10.21
C LEU A 285 -8.60 12.79 -10.70
N LYS A 286 -8.79 12.88 -12.00
CA LYS A 286 -9.79 13.76 -12.65
C LYS A 286 -11.22 13.53 -12.17
N GLU A 287 -11.55 12.32 -11.74
CA GLU A 287 -12.86 11.93 -11.22
C GLU A 287 -13.17 12.53 -9.83
N TYR A 288 -12.14 13.02 -9.10
CA TYR A 288 -12.27 13.57 -7.74
C TYR A 288 -12.03 15.08 -7.68
N THR A 289 -12.21 15.81 -8.76
CA THR A 289 -11.88 17.26 -8.84
C THR A 289 -12.57 18.07 -7.74
N GLU A 290 -13.85 17.82 -7.47
CA GLU A 290 -14.61 18.51 -6.41
C GLU A 290 -14.08 18.22 -4.99
N ASP A 291 -13.63 17.00 -4.77
CA ASP A 291 -13.05 16.57 -3.48
C ASP A 291 -11.66 17.19 -3.28
N ILE A 292 -10.87 17.29 -4.35
CA ILE A 292 -9.54 17.90 -4.34
C ILE A 292 -9.63 19.39 -4.00
N ASP A 293 -10.64 20.09 -4.52
CA ASP A 293 -10.84 21.51 -4.19
C ASP A 293 -11.11 21.74 -2.69
N LYS A 294 -11.76 20.79 -2.04
CA LYS A 294 -12.08 20.84 -0.60
C LYS A 294 -10.96 20.29 0.30
N LEU A 295 -9.86 19.81 -0.29
CA LEU A 295 -8.79 19.17 0.42
C LEU A 295 -8.14 20.12 1.44
N GLN A 296 -7.99 19.64 2.68
CA GLN A 296 -7.38 20.41 3.76
C GLN A 296 -5.87 20.17 3.80
N VAL A 297 -5.13 21.28 3.83
CA VAL A 297 -3.66 21.31 3.98
C VAL A 297 -3.33 22.21 5.16
N ILE A 298 -2.66 21.67 6.17
CA ILE A 298 -2.37 22.36 7.42
C ILE A 298 -0.87 22.43 7.71
N LYS A 299 -0.48 23.39 8.52
CA LYS A 299 0.89 23.57 8.98
C LYS A 299 1.10 22.84 10.30
N LEU A 300 2.29 22.29 10.52
CA LEU A 300 2.65 21.70 11.80
C LEU A 300 4.19 21.57 11.94
N SER A 301 4.66 21.74 13.16
CA SER A 301 6.00 21.33 13.57
C SER A 301 5.84 20.20 14.60
N THR A 302 5.73 18.97 14.10
CA THR A 302 5.33 17.81 14.92
C THR A 302 6.22 17.61 16.13
N TRP A 303 7.54 17.80 16.00
CA TRP A 303 8.47 17.57 17.09
C TRP A 303 8.38 18.67 18.15
N ALA A 304 8.28 19.94 17.75
CA ALA A 304 8.05 21.03 18.70
C ALA A 304 6.74 20.87 19.47
N ALA A 305 5.66 20.46 18.76
CA ALA A 305 4.37 20.16 19.36
C ALA A 305 4.45 18.99 20.37
N LEU A 306 5.13 17.91 20.01
CA LEU A 306 5.35 16.78 20.91
C LEU A 306 6.11 17.19 22.17
N LEU A 307 7.18 17.97 22.03
CA LEU A 307 7.92 18.48 23.19
C LEU A 307 7.02 19.36 24.08
N GLY A 308 6.17 20.20 23.51
CA GLY A 308 5.19 20.96 24.26
C GLY A 308 4.26 20.09 25.13
N LEU A 309 3.81 18.93 24.59
CA LEU A 309 3.03 17.96 25.37
C LEU A 309 3.89 17.27 26.45
N GLN A 310 5.12 16.88 26.12
CA GLN A 310 6.01 16.19 27.04
C GLN A 310 6.42 17.08 28.21
N ILE A 311 6.67 18.36 27.98
CA ILE A 311 6.99 19.33 29.05
C ILE A 311 5.86 19.44 30.08
N LYS A 312 4.61 19.33 29.65
CA LYS A 312 3.41 19.37 30.53
C LYS A 312 3.17 18.07 31.32
N GLN A 313 3.97 17.02 31.11
CA GLN A 313 3.80 15.77 31.87
C GLN A 313 4.04 15.95 33.37
N TYR A 314 3.46 15.08 34.19
CA TYR A 314 3.64 15.09 35.64
C TYR A 314 5.01 14.58 36.06
N ASP A 315 5.63 13.71 35.25
CA ASP A 315 6.98 13.19 35.49
C ASP A 315 8.00 14.32 35.30
N GLU A 316 8.71 14.65 36.35
CA GLU A 316 9.61 15.78 36.38
C GLU A 316 10.87 15.56 35.56
N ILE A 317 11.37 14.31 35.51
CA ILE A 317 12.56 13.92 34.74
C ILE A 317 12.24 14.04 33.25
N TYR A 318 11.12 13.45 32.82
CA TYR A 318 10.64 13.53 31.43
C TYR A 318 10.41 14.97 30.96
N SER A 319 9.73 15.77 31.81
CA SER A 319 9.49 17.19 31.54
C SER A 319 10.79 17.97 31.39
N LEU A 320 11.79 17.69 32.21
CA LEU A 320 13.09 18.36 32.18
C LEU A 320 13.93 17.98 30.94
N GLU A 321 13.90 16.72 30.53
CA GLU A 321 14.54 16.26 29.30
C GLU A 321 13.89 16.88 28.06
N ALA A 322 12.55 16.95 28.04
CA ALA A 322 11.83 17.64 26.98
C ALA A 322 12.17 19.13 26.91
N CYS A 323 12.32 19.82 28.07
CA CYS A 323 12.79 21.19 28.12
C CYS A 323 14.21 21.36 27.53
N LYS A 324 15.13 20.43 27.82
CA LYS A 324 16.50 20.46 27.25
C LYS A 324 16.48 20.26 25.73
N LYS A 325 15.65 19.32 25.23
CA LYS A 325 15.46 19.14 23.78
C LYS A 325 14.86 20.41 23.15
N ALA A 326 13.88 21.03 23.81
CA ALA A 326 13.23 22.24 23.33
C ALA A 326 14.20 23.43 23.24
N ASP A 327 14.99 23.66 24.27
CA ASP A 327 16.01 24.70 24.30
C ASP A 327 17.08 24.51 23.21
N ASN A 328 17.54 23.28 23.02
CA ASN A 328 18.55 22.94 22.02
C ASN A 328 18.09 23.09 20.57
N HIS A 329 16.84 22.75 20.28
CA HIS A 329 16.35 22.61 18.89
C HIS A 329 15.30 23.65 18.49
N PHE A 330 14.57 24.21 19.45
CA PHE A 330 13.41 25.07 19.20
C PHE A 330 13.43 26.37 20.01
N ASN A 331 14.60 26.83 20.44
CA ASN A 331 14.76 28.09 21.17
C ASN A 331 14.14 29.25 20.37
N GLY A 332 14.30 29.28 19.05
CA GLY A 332 13.69 30.28 18.17
C GLY A 332 12.14 30.24 18.07
N LEU A 333 11.49 29.21 18.61
CA LEU A 333 10.02 29.17 18.74
C LEU A 333 9.53 29.71 20.09
N ILE A 334 10.45 29.96 21.05
CA ILE A 334 10.10 30.48 22.36
C ILE A 334 10.30 32.00 22.29
N ASP A 335 9.26 32.74 22.69
CA ASP A 335 9.33 34.21 22.66
C ASP A 335 10.47 34.72 23.53
N GLU A 336 11.22 35.71 23.04
CA GLU A 336 12.39 36.32 23.74
C GLU A 336 12.04 36.76 25.17
N ASN A 337 10.87 37.34 25.37
CA ASN A 337 10.38 37.74 26.69
C ASN A 337 10.27 36.57 27.67
N ILE A 338 9.94 35.37 27.17
CA ILE A 338 9.87 34.17 28.01
C ILE A 338 11.31 33.74 28.33
N LEU A 339 12.19 33.71 27.33
CA LEU A 339 13.59 33.31 27.51
C LEU A 339 14.35 34.21 28.46
N GLU A 340 14.11 35.53 28.43
CA GLU A 340 14.74 36.51 29.33
C GLU A 340 14.30 36.30 30.79
N ASP A 341 13.05 35.90 31.03
CA ASP A 341 12.51 35.65 32.37
C ASP A 341 12.97 34.31 32.95
N LEU A 342 13.43 33.37 32.12
CA LEU A 342 13.80 32.04 32.56
C LEU A 342 15.15 31.98 33.28
N PRO A 343 15.27 31.11 34.31
CA PRO A 343 16.56 30.83 34.91
C PRO A 343 17.53 30.28 33.88
N ARG A 344 18.80 30.70 33.88
CA ARG A 344 19.84 30.23 32.94
C ARG A 344 20.03 28.71 32.91
N LYS A 345 19.71 28.01 33.99
CA LYS A 345 19.81 26.56 34.06
C LYS A 345 18.41 25.94 34.01
N ILE A 346 18.19 25.10 33.06
CA ILE A 346 16.91 24.43 32.81
C ILE A 346 16.44 23.63 34.05
N GLU A 347 17.36 23.05 34.79
CA GLU A 347 17.07 22.34 36.05
C GLU A 347 16.48 23.24 37.14
N ARG A 348 16.54 24.56 36.98
CA ARG A 348 15.93 25.53 37.89
C ARG A 348 14.60 26.07 37.42
N TRP A 349 14.14 25.65 36.25
CA TRP A 349 12.85 26.07 35.74
C TRP A 349 11.74 25.50 36.63
N SER A 350 10.94 26.42 37.19
CA SER A 350 9.72 26.01 37.90
C SER A 350 8.73 25.33 36.97
N ARG A 351 7.74 24.65 37.52
CA ARG A 351 6.65 24.09 36.72
C ARG A 351 5.89 25.17 35.92
N HIS A 352 5.79 26.39 36.48
CA HIS A 352 5.22 27.52 35.77
C HIS A 352 6.05 27.92 34.57
N ASP A 353 7.35 28.00 34.73
CA ASP A 353 8.29 28.34 33.63
C ASP A 353 8.22 27.30 32.51
N ARG A 354 8.25 26.03 32.88
CA ARG A 354 8.10 24.91 31.92
C ARG A 354 6.79 24.96 31.17
N ASN A 355 5.67 25.27 31.83
CA ASN A 355 4.37 25.43 31.18
C ASN A 355 4.36 26.61 30.20
N ARG A 356 4.98 27.75 30.52
CA ARG A 356 5.11 28.89 29.59
C ARG A 356 5.86 28.48 28.32
N VAL A 357 6.94 27.74 28.45
CA VAL A 357 7.71 27.21 27.31
C VAL A 357 6.85 26.22 26.51
N ALA A 358 6.14 25.32 27.18
CA ALA A 358 5.26 24.35 26.54
C ALA A 358 4.12 25.03 25.78
N ASP A 359 3.50 26.07 26.37
CA ASP A 359 2.44 26.83 25.71
C ASP A 359 2.96 27.59 24.48
N ALA A 360 4.16 28.19 24.57
CA ALA A 360 4.81 28.83 23.44
C ALA A 360 5.09 27.83 22.31
N LEU A 361 5.69 26.68 22.62
CA LEU A 361 5.95 25.63 21.63
C LEU A 361 4.64 25.14 21.00
N TRP A 362 3.59 24.90 21.79
CA TRP A 362 2.31 24.45 21.31
C TRP A 362 1.68 25.44 20.32
N GLN A 363 1.66 26.70 20.68
CA GLN A 363 1.11 27.75 19.82
C GLN A 363 1.95 27.97 18.56
N LYS A 364 3.29 28.08 18.72
CA LYS A 364 4.17 28.39 17.58
C LYS A 364 4.40 27.20 16.65
N SER A 365 4.11 25.99 17.08
CA SER A 365 4.16 24.79 16.25
C SER A 365 2.92 24.55 15.40
N TYR A 366 1.91 25.40 15.49
CA TYR A 366 0.58 25.24 14.88
C TYR A 366 -0.17 24.00 15.39
N ALA A 367 0.15 23.53 16.59
CA ALA A 367 -0.48 22.33 17.16
C ALA A 367 -1.97 22.52 17.47
N GLU A 368 -2.38 23.72 17.82
CA GLU A 368 -3.78 24.05 18.07
C GLU A 368 -4.61 23.98 16.79
N GLU A 369 -4.12 24.56 15.70
CA GLU A 369 -4.74 24.48 14.37
C GLU A 369 -4.80 23.04 13.86
N PHE A 370 -3.72 22.28 14.06
CA PHE A 370 -3.70 20.85 13.73
C PHE A 370 -4.77 20.09 14.50
N GLN A 371 -4.87 20.30 15.81
CA GLN A 371 -5.85 19.65 16.68
C GLN A 371 -7.28 19.96 16.24
N GLN A 372 -7.56 21.22 15.92
CA GLN A 372 -8.87 21.65 15.43
C GLN A 372 -9.19 21.03 14.05
N SER A 373 -8.24 21.09 13.10
CA SER A 373 -8.42 20.54 11.76
C SER A 373 -8.56 19.01 11.78
N LEU A 374 -7.82 18.32 12.65
CA LEU A 374 -7.97 16.87 12.84
C LEU A 374 -9.39 16.53 13.37
N LYS A 375 -9.88 17.30 14.32
CA LYS A 375 -11.24 17.15 14.87
C LYS A 375 -12.31 17.36 13.78
N GLU A 376 -12.17 18.38 12.98
CA GLU A 376 -13.06 18.68 11.86
C GLU A 376 -13.01 17.57 10.81
N HIS A 377 -11.83 17.15 10.42
CA HIS A 377 -11.58 16.08 9.45
C HIS A 377 -12.22 14.76 9.90
N ILE A 378 -12.00 14.36 11.16
CA ILE A 378 -12.61 13.15 11.72
C ILE A 378 -14.13 13.31 11.72
N SER A 379 -14.64 14.46 12.19
CA SER A 379 -16.08 14.70 12.28
C SER A 379 -16.78 14.63 10.92
N GLN A 380 -16.11 15.05 9.87
CA GLN A 380 -16.65 15.07 8.51
C GLN A 380 -16.58 13.71 7.81
N HIS A 381 -15.49 12.99 7.97
CA HIS A 381 -15.20 11.83 7.13
C HIS A 381 -15.39 10.49 7.83
N PHE A 382 -15.28 10.42 9.15
CA PHE A 382 -15.40 9.17 9.88
C PHE A 382 -16.77 8.46 9.70
N PRO A 383 -17.92 9.14 9.80
CA PRO A 383 -19.21 8.48 9.55
C PRO A 383 -19.33 7.99 8.10
N ARG A 384 -18.87 8.81 7.15
CA ARG A 384 -18.91 8.47 5.71
C ARG A 384 -18.01 7.30 5.34
N LEU A 385 -17.06 6.97 6.20
CA LEU A 385 -16.18 5.82 6.03
C LEU A 385 -16.80 4.56 6.63
N VAL A 386 -17.27 4.62 7.86
CA VAL A 386 -17.67 3.44 8.64
C VAL A 386 -19.10 2.98 8.32
N ILE A 387 -20.05 3.92 8.22
CA ILE A 387 -21.46 3.57 8.08
C ILE A 387 -21.75 2.82 6.77
N PRO A 388 -21.28 3.25 5.59
CA PRO A 388 -21.53 2.50 4.35
C PRO A 388 -21.02 1.05 4.41
N GLN A 389 -19.89 0.82 5.03
CA GLN A 389 -19.30 -0.51 5.16
C GLN A 389 -20.08 -1.39 6.14
N ALA A 390 -20.53 -0.82 7.24
CA ALA A 390 -21.38 -1.53 8.20
C ALA A 390 -22.71 -1.94 7.54
N ILE A 391 -23.33 -1.03 6.76
CA ILE A 391 -24.53 -1.32 5.98
C ILE A 391 -24.28 -2.38 4.90
N GLU A 392 -23.14 -2.31 4.22
CA GLU A 392 -22.78 -3.32 3.21
C GLU A 392 -22.65 -4.71 3.84
N ARG A 393 -21.96 -4.82 4.98
CA ARG A 393 -21.86 -6.08 5.74
C ARG A 393 -23.21 -6.60 6.18
N PHE A 394 -24.10 -5.72 6.65
CA PHE A 394 -25.46 -6.04 7.02
C PHE A 394 -26.25 -6.59 5.80
N ASN A 395 -26.19 -5.89 4.67
CA ASN A 395 -26.90 -6.31 3.45
C ASN A 395 -26.42 -7.69 2.95
N VAL A 396 -25.10 -7.93 3.01
CA VAL A 396 -24.53 -9.25 2.66
C VAL A 396 -24.96 -10.34 3.64
N ALA A 397 -25.02 -10.01 4.94
CA ALA A 397 -25.34 -11.00 5.98
C ALA A 397 -26.81 -11.42 5.98
N ALA A 398 -27.75 -10.49 5.76
CA ALA A 398 -29.19 -10.77 5.86
C ALA A 398 -30.05 -9.92 4.91
N GLY A 399 -29.73 -8.63 4.71
CA GLY A 399 -30.62 -7.67 4.04
C GLY A 399 -31.03 -8.14 2.64
N ASN A 400 -30.08 -8.58 1.81
CA ASN A 400 -30.36 -9.04 0.44
C ASN A 400 -31.22 -10.31 0.43
N ALA A 401 -30.90 -11.29 1.30
CA ALA A 401 -31.65 -12.55 1.35
C ALA A 401 -33.11 -12.33 1.77
N ILE A 402 -33.33 -11.43 2.71
CA ILE A 402 -34.66 -11.13 3.23
C ILE A 402 -35.51 -10.38 2.23
N THR A 403 -34.96 -9.33 1.62
CA THR A 403 -35.69 -8.54 0.62
C THR A 403 -36.05 -9.38 -0.59
N GLU A 404 -35.13 -10.23 -0.99
CA GLU A 404 -35.31 -11.12 -2.11
C GLU A 404 -36.38 -12.19 -1.80
N TRP A 405 -36.30 -12.84 -0.63
CA TRP A 405 -37.28 -13.82 -0.18
C TRP A 405 -38.68 -13.21 -0.04
N ALA A 406 -38.81 -12.05 0.63
CA ALA A 406 -40.10 -11.41 0.84
C ALA A 406 -40.79 -11.05 -0.48
N LEU A 407 -40.04 -10.45 -1.43
CA LEU A 407 -40.63 -10.08 -2.74
C LEU A 407 -40.99 -11.27 -3.58
N GLN A 408 -40.16 -12.30 -3.58
CA GLN A 408 -40.33 -13.44 -4.46
C GLN A 408 -41.34 -14.42 -3.92
N THR A 409 -41.33 -14.66 -2.61
CA THR A 409 -42.34 -15.53 -1.98
C THR A 409 -43.75 -14.95 -2.15
N THR A 410 -43.88 -13.63 -1.87
CA THR A 410 -45.18 -12.96 -2.07
C THR A 410 -45.59 -12.89 -3.53
N THR A 411 -44.66 -12.73 -4.46
CA THR A 411 -44.95 -12.74 -5.91
C THR A 411 -45.30 -14.13 -6.44
N ALA A 412 -44.55 -15.18 -6.02
CA ALA A 412 -44.78 -16.56 -6.44
C ALA A 412 -46.15 -17.06 -6.02
N ILE A 413 -46.55 -16.74 -4.78
CA ILE A 413 -47.86 -17.17 -4.27
C ILE A 413 -49.01 -16.42 -4.95
N LEU A 414 -48.86 -15.14 -5.26
CA LEU A 414 -49.84 -14.32 -5.97
C LEU A 414 -50.17 -14.86 -7.40
N ASN A 415 -49.19 -15.46 -8.04
CA ASN A 415 -49.31 -15.86 -9.45
C ASN A 415 -49.76 -17.29 -9.66
N SER A 416 -50.12 -18.04 -8.59
CA SER A 416 -50.53 -19.43 -8.66
C SER A 416 -52.07 -19.63 -8.87
N SER A 417 -52.48 -20.28 -9.94
CA SER A 417 -53.83 -20.86 -10.14
C SER A 417 -53.74 -22.34 -10.54
N GLU A 418 -54.79 -23.16 -10.20
CA GLU A 418 -54.72 -24.60 -10.33
C GLU A 418 -54.48 -25.12 -11.78
N GLU A 419 -54.98 -24.45 -12.81
CA GLU A 419 -54.69 -24.79 -14.23
C GLU A 419 -53.28 -24.35 -14.67
N ARG A 420 -52.78 -23.23 -14.19
CA ARG A 420 -51.40 -22.80 -14.39
C ARG A 420 -50.41 -23.65 -13.60
N TYR A 421 -50.82 -24.17 -12.48
CA TYR A 421 -50.00 -24.98 -11.61
C TYR A 421 -49.47 -26.27 -12.25
N GLN A 422 -50.38 -27.08 -12.87
CA GLN A 422 -49.91 -28.29 -13.55
C GLN A 422 -49.02 -27.95 -14.74
N GLN A 423 -49.35 -26.90 -15.50
CA GLN A 423 -48.49 -26.40 -16.55
C GLN A 423 -47.18 -25.75 -16.02
N GLU A 424 -47.23 -25.10 -14.87
CA GLU A 424 -46.07 -24.49 -14.22
C GLU A 424 -45.18 -25.52 -13.53
N CYS A 425 -45.73 -26.61 -12.95
CA CYS A 425 -44.97 -27.74 -12.45
C CYS A 425 -44.23 -28.50 -13.55
N GLU A 426 -44.86 -28.72 -14.70
CA GLU A 426 -44.18 -29.28 -15.86
C GLU A 426 -43.12 -28.31 -16.41
N LYS A 427 -43.41 -27.02 -16.49
CA LYS A 427 -42.45 -26.00 -16.87
C LYS A 427 -41.33 -25.87 -15.86
N ILE A 428 -41.62 -25.89 -14.55
CA ILE A 428 -40.62 -25.86 -13.48
C ILE A 428 -39.68 -27.05 -13.58
N SER A 429 -40.19 -28.23 -13.84
CA SER A 429 -39.36 -29.43 -14.04
C SER A 429 -38.49 -29.32 -15.30
N GLN A 430 -39.06 -28.79 -16.40
CA GLN A 430 -38.29 -28.49 -17.62
C GLN A 430 -37.27 -27.37 -17.42
N ILE A 431 -37.64 -26.29 -16.73
CA ILE A 431 -36.77 -25.20 -16.36
C ILE A 431 -35.62 -25.72 -15.51
N ARG A 432 -35.89 -26.55 -14.49
CA ARG A 432 -34.87 -27.18 -13.65
C ARG A 432 -33.87 -27.97 -14.49
N SER A 433 -34.34 -28.88 -15.31
CA SER A 433 -33.48 -29.71 -16.16
C SER A 433 -32.67 -28.89 -17.16
N THR A 434 -33.26 -27.83 -17.73
CA THR A 434 -32.61 -26.95 -18.69
C THR A 434 -31.61 -26.04 -17.98
N LEU A 435 -31.93 -25.55 -16.78
CA LEU A 435 -31.06 -24.70 -15.96
C LEU A 435 -29.82 -25.47 -15.46
N ASP A 436 -30.05 -26.70 -14.95
CA ASP A 436 -28.94 -27.55 -14.51
C ASP A 436 -27.98 -27.85 -15.66
N SER A 437 -28.54 -28.18 -16.83
CA SER A 437 -27.76 -28.45 -18.05
C SER A 437 -27.01 -27.19 -18.50
N PHE A 438 -27.66 -26.02 -18.49
CA PHE A 438 -27.05 -24.74 -18.84
C PHE A 438 -25.93 -24.36 -17.89
N LEU A 439 -26.16 -24.47 -16.57
CA LEU A 439 -25.14 -24.14 -15.57
C LEU A 439 -23.94 -25.07 -15.64
N GLN A 440 -24.17 -26.38 -15.81
CA GLN A 440 -23.10 -27.36 -16.01
C GLN A 440 -22.26 -27.07 -17.27
N ILE A 441 -22.94 -26.75 -18.39
CA ILE A 441 -22.25 -26.41 -19.64
C ILE A 441 -21.47 -25.10 -19.48
N SER A 442 -22.08 -24.09 -18.86
CA SER A 442 -21.43 -22.77 -18.62
C SER A 442 -20.23 -22.91 -17.69
N ASP A 443 -20.36 -23.72 -16.63
CA ASP A 443 -19.25 -24.05 -15.73
C ASP A 443 -18.13 -24.77 -16.46
N LYS A 444 -18.49 -25.81 -17.23
CA LYS A 444 -17.50 -26.57 -18.03
C LYS A 444 -16.79 -25.68 -19.04
N ASN A 445 -17.53 -24.83 -19.75
CA ASN A 445 -16.97 -23.94 -20.76
C ASN A 445 -15.99 -22.90 -20.16
N LEU A 446 -16.23 -22.49 -18.92
CA LEU A 446 -15.31 -21.60 -18.21
C LEU A 446 -14.12 -22.37 -17.61
N ARG A 447 -14.36 -23.48 -16.94
CA ARG A 447 -13.32 -24.22 -16.20
C ARG A 447 -12.33 -24.94 -17.11
N GLU A 448 -12.84 -25.64 -18.11
CA GLU A 448 -11.99 -26.52 -18.95
C GLU A 448 -10.80 -25.80 -19.61
N PRO A 449 -10.97 -24.59 -20.19
CA PRO A 449 -9.84 -23.84 -20.72
C PRO A 449 -8.82 -23.44 -19.62
N PHE A 450 -9.31 -22.99 -18.45
CA PHE A 450 -8.42 -22.57 -17.36
C PHE A 450 -7.73 -23.75 -16.67
N GLU A 451 -8.38 -24.90 -16.55
CA GLU A 451 -7.73 -26.13 -16.07
C GLU A 451 -6.64 -26.60 -17.02
N LYS A 452 -6.88 -26.51 -18.33
CA LYS A 452 -5.84 -26.78 -19.32
C LYS A 452 -4.67 -25.83 -19.18
N ILE A 453 -4.92 -24.54 -18.96
CA ILE A 453 -3.91 -23.53 -18.73
C ILE A 453 -3.13 -23.81 -17.44
N ASP A 454 -3.81 -24.04 -16.32
CA ASP A 454 -3.22 -24.30 -15.01
C ASP A 454 -2.35 -25.57 -15.05
N ASN A 455 -2.89 -26.68 -15.58
CA ASN A 455 -2.12 -27.92 -15.71
C ASN A 455 -0.89 -27.75 -16.57
N LYS A 456 -0.98 -26.95 -17.62
CA LYS A 456 0.14 -26.72 -18.52
C LYS A 456 1.19 -25.77 -17.92
N ILE A 457 0.76 -24.74 -17.19
CA ILE A 457 1.68 -23.88 -16.43
C ILE A 457 2.44 -24.72 -15.39
N LYS A 458 1.74 -25.60 -14.66
CA LYS A 458 2.40 -26.50 -13.70
C LYS A 458 3.40 -27.44 -14.38
N GLN A 459 3.07 -27.98 -15.55
CA GLN A 459 4.00 -28.79 -16.33
C GLN A 459 5.25 -27.98 -16.77
N VAL A 460 5.04 -26.77 -17.30
CA VAL A 460 6.10 -25.87 -17.75
C VAL A 460 7.01 -25.45 -16.59
N LEU A 461 6.45 -25.25 -15.39
CA LEU A 461 7.23 -24.92 -14.20
C LEU A 461 8.03 -26.12 -13.66
N ALA A 462 7.58 -27.35 -13.93
CA ALA A 462 8.22 -28.60 -13.48
C ALA A 462 9.21 -29.17 -14.50
N ASP A 463 9.07 -28.85 -15.80
CA ASP A 463 9.84 -29.46 -16.89
C ASP A 463 11.01 -28.56 -17.31
N GLU A 464 12.19 -29.15 -17.51
CA GLU A 464 13.41 -28.50 -18.04
C GLU A 464 13.43 -28.44 -19.58
N SER A 465 12.28 -28.55 -20.26
CA SER A 465 12.20 -28.58 -21.70
C SER A 465 12.74 -27.31 -22.37
N GLU A 466 13.38 -27.47 -23.53
CA GLU A 466 13.96 -26.39 -24.33
C GLU A 466 12.89 -25.52 -25.03
N ASP A 467 11.61 -25.93 -25.04
CA ASP A 467 10.52 -25.21 -25.67
C ASP A 467 10.17 -23.92 -24.90
N ASP A 468 9.86 -22.85 -25.64
CA ASP A 468 9.49 -21.56 -25.03
C ASP A 468 8.13 -21.66 -24.29
N PRO A 469 8.15 -21.67 -22.94
CA PRO A 469 6.93 -21.87 -22.16
C PRO A 469 5.92 -20.75 -22.33
N VAL A 470 6.35 -19.53 -22.63
CA VAL A 470 5.49 -18.36 -22.81
C VAL A 470 4.66 -18.48 -24.09
N LEU A 471 5.27 -18.93 -25.18
CA LEU A 471 4.57 -19.12 -26.45
C LEU A 471 3.49 -20.21 -26.34
N TYR A 472 3.80 -21.26 -25.60
CA TYR A 472 2.85 -22.35 -25.38
C TYR A 472 1.64 -21.89 -24.55
N LEU A 473 1.89 -21.17 -23.47
CA LEU A 473 0.85 -20.57 -22.63
C LEU A 473 -0.05 -19.63 -23.44
N GLU A 474 0.54 -18.78 -24.25
CA GLU A 474 -0.17 -17.84 -25.11
C GLU A 474 -1.14 -18.57 -26.06
N ASN A 475 -0.67 -19.61 -26.72
CA ASN A 475 -1.51 -20.42 -27.62
C ASN A 475 -2.67 -21.11 -26.88
N THR A 476 -2.44 -21.54 -25.63
CA THR A 476 -3.50 -22.15 -24.80
C THR A 476 -4.52 -21.12 -24.37
N ILE A 477 -4.11 -19.92 -23.97
CA ILE A 477 -5.01 -18.81 -23.62
C ILE A 477 -5.83 -18.37 -24.86
N LYS A 478 -5.23 -18.31 -26.06
CA LYS A 478 -5.95 -18.02 -27.32
C LYS A 478 -7.07 -19.02 -27.62
N SER A 479 -7.00 -20.22 -27.06
CA SER A 479 -8.08 -21.18 -27.22
C SER A 479 -9.42 -20.72 -26.60
N LEU A 480 -9.40 -19.76 -25.66
CA LEU A 480 -10.59 -19.13 -25.09
C LEU A 480 -11.42 -18.40 -26.16
N ASN A 481 -10.79 -17.89 -27.21
CA ASN A 481 -11.51 -17.21 -28.30
C ASN A 481 -12.46 -18.14 -29.07
N LYS A 482 -12.34 -19.46 -28.89
CA LYS A 482 -13.21 -20.46 -29.53
C LYS A 482 -14.43 -20.81 -28.70
N VAL A 483 -14.55 -20.25 -27.51
CA VAL A 483 -15.61 -20.54 -26.54
C VAL A 483 -16.50 -19.31 -26.42
N GLU A 484 -17.74 -19.40 -26.86
CA GLU A 484 -18.73 -18.36 -26.58
C GLU A 484 -19.15 -18.42 -25.07
N PRO A 485 -19.32 -17.28 -24.40
CA PRO A 485 -19.32 -15.87 -24.89
C PRO A 485 -17.96 -15.16 -24.79
N TYR A 486 -16.86 -15.92 -24.69
CA TYR A 486 -15.53 -15.35 -24.37
C TYR A 486 -14.73 -14.93 -25.61
N ASN A 487 -15.40 -14.77 -26.76
CA ASN A 487 -14.79 -14.32 -28.01
C ASN A 487 -14.00 -13.03 -27.79
N GLU A 488 -12.76 -12.97 -28.26
CA GLU A 488 -11.82 -11.84 -28.14
C GLU A 488 -11.17 -11.66 -26.75
N LEU A 489 -11.70 -12.27 -25.68
CA LEU A 489 -11.09 -12.14 -24.36
C LEU A 489 -9.76 -12.89 -24.25
N GLY A 490 -9.61 -14.00 -24.96
CA GLY A 490 -8.34 -14.71 -25.10
C GLY A 490 -7.23 -13.83 -25.65
N ASP A 491 -7.52 -13.01 -26.65
CA ASP A 491 -6.53 -12.07 -27.21
C ASP A 491 -6.17 -10.95 -26.23
N LYS A 492 -7.11 -10.48 -25.42
CA LYS A 492 -6.84 -9.49 -24.36
C LYS A 492 -5.96 -10.04 -23.24
N LEU A 493 -6.16 -11.33 -22.90
CA LEU A 493 -5.31 -12.06 -21.96
C LEU A 493 -3.95 -12.46 -22.54
N CYS A 494 -3.85 -12.52 -23.89
CA CYS A 494 -2.71 -13.01 -24.62
C CYS A 494 -1.68 -11.95 -24.95
N SER A 495 -0.98 -11.44 -23.95
CA SER A 495 0.17 -10.57 -24.20
C SER A 495 1.43 -11.04 -23.49
N LEU A 496 1.46 -12.28 -23.01
CA LEU A 496 2.63 -12.80 -22.31
C LEU A 496 3.91 -12.72 -23.14
N TYR A 497 3.84 -13.03 -24.45
CA TYR A 497 4.98 -12.92 -25.34
C TYR A 497 5.41 -11.46 -25.55
N GLU A 498 4.46 -10.56 -25.82
CA GLU A 498 4.74 -9.14 -25.95
C GLU A 498 5.22 -8.54 -24.63
N TRP A 499 4.68 -8.99 -23.50
CA TRP A 499 5.13 -8.60 -22.18
C TRP A 499 6.60 -9.03 -21.94
N ARG A 500 6.94 -10.32 -22.19
CA ARG A 500 8.31 -10.79 -22.11
C ARG A 500 9.24 -10.00 -23.06
N ARG A 501 8.77 -9.73 -24.29
CA ARG A 501 9.51 -8.92 -25.25
C ARG A 501 9.66 -7.47 -24.77
N GLY A 502 8.64 -6.91 -24.13
CA GLY A 502 8.66 -5.59 -23.50
C GLY A 502 9.70 -5.51 -22.39
N ILE A 503 9.74 -6.53 -21.51
CA ILE A 503 10.74 -6.68 -20.46
C ILE A 503 12.15 -6.73 -21.08
N GLY A 504 12.37 -7.60 -22.06
CA GLY A 504 13.67 -7.71 -22.74
C GLY A 504 14.11 -6.41 -23.43
N LYS A 505 13.20 -5.70 -24.09
CA LYS A 505 13.46 -4.37 -24.63
C LYS A 505 13.76 -3.34 -23.54
N GLY A 506 13.03 -3.37 -22.42
CA GLY A 506 13.25 -2.49 -21.28
C GLY A 506 14.67 -2.66 -20.74
N ILE A 507 15.07 -3.88 -20.49
CA ILE A 507 16.41 -4.24 -20.02
C ILE A 507 17.49 -3.75 -21.01
N ASN A 508 17.36 -4.12 -22.27
CA ASN A 508 18.36 -3.74 -23.29
C ASN A 508 18.47 -2.21 -23.42
N ASN A 509 17.36 -1.48 -23.41
CA ASN A 509 17.36 -0.02 -23.49
C ASN A 509 18.10 0.64 -22.32
N VAL A 510 17.97 0.10 -21.12
CA VAL A 510 18.70 0.61 -19.94
C VAL A 510 20.19 0.32 -20.10
N LEU A 511 20.57 -0.93 -20.39
CA LEU A 511 21.96 -1.34 -20.54
C LEU A 511 22.66 -0.59 -21.67
N GLU A 512 22.03 -0.47 -22.83
CA GLU A 512 22.56 0.30 -23.96
C GLU A 512 22.71 1.79 -23.64
N SER A 513 21.77 2.39 -22.87
CA SER A 513 21.88 3.80 -22.49
C SER A 513 23.06 4.06 -21.57
N VAL A 514 23.33 3.15 -20.62
CA VAL A 514 24.50 3.20 -19.76
C VAL A 514 25.77 3.01 -20.59
N ALA A 515 25.80 2.03 -21.50
CA ALA A 515 26.93 1.77 -22.37
C ALA A 515 27.24 2.99 -23.26
N LYS A 516 26.25 3.52 -23.95
CA LYS A 516 26.39 4.71 -24.82
C LYS A 516 26.85 5.94 -24.02
N SER A 517 26.37 6.07 -22.75
CA SER A 517 26.81 7.18 -21.89
C SER A 517 28.30 7.08 -21.55
N LEU A 518 28.79 5.91 -21.21
CA LEU A 518 30.20 5.67 -20.90
C LEU A 518 31.09 5.73 -22.13
N GLU A 519 30.67 5.14 -23.26
CA GLU A 519 31.40 5.17 -24.52
C GLU A 519 31.61 6.58 -25.06
N ASN A 520 30.58 7.42 -24.92
CA ASN A 520 30.65 8.81 -25.38
C ASN A 520 31.25 9.78 -24.36
N GLY A 521 31.49 9.29 -23.11
CA GLY A 521 31.93 10.16 -22.01
C GLY A 521 30.93 11.26 -21.65
N ARG A 522 29.64 11.05 -21.97
CA ARG A 522 28.57 12.00 -21.84
C ARG A 522 27.28 11.27 -21.44
N VAL A 523 26.63 11.67 -20.36
CA VAL A 523 25.41 11.04 -19.90
C VAL A 523 24.29 11.21 -20.92
N ILE A 524 23.79 10.07 -21.43
CA ILE A 524 22.71 9.96 -22.44
C ILE A 524 21.70 8.97 -21.89
N LEU A 525 20.84 9.43 -20.98
CA LEU A 525 19.77 8.63 -20.34
C LEU A 525 18.40 9.12 -20.81
N ASP A 526 18.17 9.15 -22.13
CA ASP A 526 16.96 9.74 -22.76
C ASP A 526 16.18 8.72 -23.60
N THR A 527 16.03 7.50 -23.10
CA THR A 527 15.15 6.52 -23.74
C THR A 527 13.73 6.60 -23.16
N PRO A 528 12.70 6.21 -23.95
CA PRO A 528 11.31 6.24 -23.47
C PRO A 528 11.08 5.45 -22.16
N ASN A 529 11.80 4.36 -21.97
CA ASN A 529 11.68 3.53 -20.77
C ASN A 529 12.34 4.21 -19.55
N LEU A 530 13.46 4.87 -19.73
CA LEU A 530 14.12 5.62 -18.66
C LEU A 530 13.32 6.85 -18.21
N LYS A 531 12.55 7.46 -19.13
CA LYS A 531 11.61 8.55 -18.77
C LYS A 531 10.44 8.09 -17.90
N LYS A 532 10.14 6.79 -17.90
CA LYS A 532 9.10 6.20 -17.06
C LYS A 532 9.63 5.71 -15.70
N ALA A 533 10.95 5.56 -15.54
CA ALA A 533 11.56 5.19 -14.28
C ALA A 533 11.55 6.37 -13.28
N ASN A 534 11.74 6.06 -12.01
CA ASN A 534 11.84 7.09 -10.97
C ASN A 534 12.98 8.07 -11.30
N ALA A 535 12.63 9.34 -11.45
CA ALA A 535 13.56 10.40 -11.82
C ALA A 535 14.75 10.52 -10.86
N LEU A 536 14.54 10.22 -9.56
CA LEU A 536 15.61 10.20 -8.56
C LEU A 536 16.63 9.11 -8.89
N ASN A 537 16.19 7.88 -9.16
CA ASN A 537 17.05 6.76 -9.46
C ASN A 537 17.81 6.99 -10.77
N VAL A 538 17.16 7.51 -11.80
CA VAL A 538 17.79 7.88 -13.07
C VAL A 538 18.83 8.99 -12.88
N ASN A 539 18.55 9.98 -12.02
CA ASN A 539 19.48 11.05 -11.70
C ASN A 539 20.69 10.53 -10.91
N LEU A 540 20.48 9.63 -9.95
CA LEU A 540 21.56 9.00 -9.19
C LEU A 540 22.45 8.18 -10.13
N LEU A 541 21.87 7.40 -11.03
CA LEU A 541 22.61 6.68 -12.08
C LEU A 541 23.40 7.65 -12.97
N GLY A 542 22.77 8.72 -13.43
CA GLY A 542 23.41 9.75 -14.23
C GLY A 542 24.56 10.47 -13.51
N ASN A 543 24.43 10.72 -12.22
CA ASN A 543 25.49 11.32 -11.41
C ASN A 543 26.66 10.35 -11.22
N CYS A 544 26.39 9.06 -10.98
CA CYS A 544 27.40 8.02 -10.91
C CYS A 544 28.18 7.93 -12.22
N LEU A 545 27.48 7.90 -13.38
CA LEU A 545 28.12 7.91 -14.69
C LEU A 545 29.01 9.14 -14.90
N ARG A 546 28.60 10.33 -14.49
CA ARG A 546 29.42 11.54 -14.54
C ARG A 546 30.67 11.43 -13.64
N ARG A 547 30.52 10.88 -12.43
CA ARG A 547 31.66 10.70 -11.51
C ARG A 547 32.67 9.69 -12.07
N LEU A 548 32.20 8.59 -12.67
CA LEU A 548 33.09 7.63 -13.35
C LEU A 548 33.93 8.29 -14.47
N VAL A 549 33.29 9.09 -15.32
CA VAL A 549 33.98 9.83 -16.38
C VAL A 549 34.99 10.81 -15.78
N ASN A 550 34.61 11.55 -14.72
CA ASN A 550 35.49 12.50 -14.04
C ASN A 550 36.68 11.83 -13.32
N LEU A 551 36.52 10.61 -12.83
CA LEU A 551 37.57 9.81 -12.22
C LEU A 551 38.52 9.16 -13.25
N GLY A 552 38.26 9.33 -14.53
CA GLY A 552 39.16 8.89 -15.62
C GLY A 552 38.70 7.70 -16.40
N TYR A 553 37.43 7.25 -16.19
CA TYR A 553 36.84 6.25 -17.11
C TYR A 553 36.37 6.94 -18.40
N THR A 554 37.34 7.34 -19.18
CA THR A 554 37.15 8.04 -20.45
C THR A 554 36.64 7.11 -21.55
N SER A 555 36.10 7.66 -22.64
CA SER A 555 35.61 6.91 -23.79
C SER A 555 36.62 5.87 -24.34
N SER A 556 37.93 6.16 -24.29
CA SER A 556 38.98 5.21 -24.69
C SER A 556 39.06 4.03 -23.72
N VAL A 557 39.00 4.28 -22.41
CA VAL A 557 39.03 3.24 -21.37
C VAL A 557 37.75 2.40 -21.45
N ALA A 558 36.60 3.04 -21.65
CA ALA A 558 35.30 2.35 -21.82
C ALA A 558 35.31 1.37 -22.99
N LYS A 559 35.96 1.73 -24.12
CA LYS A 559 36.02 0.87 -25.30
C LYS A 559 36.98 -0.31 -25.20
N SER A 560 38.12 -0.13 -24.55
CA SER A 560 39.23 -1.14 -24.60
C SER A 560 39.61 -1.72 -23.23
N GLY A 561 39.03 -1.19 -22.16
CA GLY A 561 39.52 -1.45 -20.81
C GLY A 561 40.90 -0.84 -20.56
N LYS A 562 41.42 -0.95 -19.36
CA LYS A 562 42.76 -0.45 -19.04
C LYS A 562 43.38 -1.23 -17.89
N LYS A 563 44.60 -1.72 -18.10
CA LYS A 563 45.45 -2.21 -16.99
C LYS A 563 46.06 -0.98 -16.30
N MET A 564 45.95 -0.88 -15.02
CA MET A 564 46.41 0.27 -14.23
C MET A 564 47.26 -0.24 -13.07
N GLU A 565 48.43 0.36 -12.93
CA GLU A 565 49.32 0.15 -11.80
C GLU A 565 49.45 1.49 -11.05
N ALA A 566 48.81 1.59 -9.89
CA ALA A 566 48.79 2.80 -9.05
C ALA A 566 49.97 2.76 -8.10
N ARG A 567 50.92 3.65 -8.31
CA ARG A 567 52.16 3.73 -7.55
C ARG A 567 52.16 4.80 -6.44
N THR A 568 51.42 5.89 -6.65
CA THR A 568 51.27 6.96 -5.68
C THR A 568 49.99 6.78 -4.86
N GLU A 569 49.97 7.36 -3.66
CA GLU A 569 48.79 7.35 -2.81
C GLU A 569 47.58 8.01 -3.48
N ASP A 570 47.78 9.06 -4.25
CA ASP A 570 46.74 9.74 -5.00
C ASP A 570 46.17 8.79 -6.10
N GLU A 571 47.02 8.05 -6.79
CA GLU A 571 46.59 7.06 -7.79
C GLU A 571 45.88 5.90 -7.15
N LYS A 572 46.33 5.39 -6.00
CA LYS A 572 45.67 4.35 -5.23
C LYS A 572 44.28 4.79 -4.76
N ASN A 573 44.17 6.01 -4.23
CA ASN A 573 42.90 6.58 -3.81
C ASN A 573 41.95 6.75 -5.01
N LYS A 574 42.44 7.26 -6.14
CA LYS A 574 41.65 7.35 -7.36
C LYS A 574 41.17 5.98 -7.84
N LEU A 575 42.04 4.97 -7.77
CA LEU A 575 41.67 3.60 -8.17
C LEU A 575 40.60 3.01 -7.25
N LYS A 576 40.71 3.23 -5.94
CA LYS A 576 39.69 2.84 -4.95
C LYS A 576 38.36 3.55 -5.20
N GLN A 577 38.41 4.89 -5.36
CA GLN A 577 37.23 5.68 -5.68
C GLN A 577 36.56 5.22 -6.98
N LEU A 578 37.35 4.91 -8.00
CA LEU A 578 36.83 4.39 -9.26
C LEU A 578 36.12 3.04 -9.06
N ASN A 579 36.68 2.14 -8.26
CA ASN A 579 36.06 0.87 -7.95
C ASN A 579 34.77 1.02 -7.11
N GLU A 580 34.78 1.93 -6.15
CA GLU A 580 33.58 2.29 -5.37
C GLU A 580 32.46 2.81 -6.30
N GLU A 581 32.80 3.71 -7.24
CA GLU A 581 31.82 4.22 -8.20
C GLU A 581 31.29 3.15 -9.17
N PHE A 582 32.11 2.16 -9.52
CA PHE A 582 31.60 1.01 -10.28
C PHE A 582 30.61 0.17 -9.47
N ASN A 583 30.86 -0.03 -8.18
CA ASN A 583 29.92 -0.71 -7.30
C ASN A 583 28.61 0.10 -7.14
N GLU A 584 28.75 1.43 -6.96
CA GLU A 584 27.59 2.34 -6.96
C GLU A 584 26.83 2.29 -8.30
N LEU A 585 27.53 2.22 -9.43
CA LEU A 585 26.92 2.04 -10.74
C LEU A 585 26.04 0.79 -10.78
N ALA A 586 26.53 -0.33 -10.26
CA ALA A 586 25.77 -1.57 -10.23
C ALA A 586 24.50 -1.45 -9.37
N ILE A 587 24.60 -0.79 -8.22
CA ILE A 587 23.45 -0.52 -7.31
C ILE A 587 22.41 0.35 -8.02
N HIS A 588 22.83 1.50 -8.56
CA HIS A 588 21.91 2.41 -9.23
C HIS A 588 21.33 1.84 -10.52
N LEU A 589 22.12 1.03 -11.24
CA LEU A 589 21.63 0.29 -12.40
C LEU A 589 20.51 -0.68 -12.01
N ASN A 590 20.69 -1.41 -10.91
CA ASN A 590 19.66 -2.31 -10.40
C ASN A 590 18.37 -1.57 -10.02
N LEU A 591 18.50 -0.43 -9.33
CA LEU A 591 17.34 0.38 -8.95
C LEU A 591 16.56 0.90 -10.18
N VAL A 592 17.27 1.46 -11.16
CA VAL A 592 16.64 1.93 -12.40
C VAL A 592 16.02 0.78 -13.20
N MET A 593 16.71 -0.36 -13.24
CA MET A 593 16.19 -1.55 -13.90
C MET A 593 14.92 -2.05 -13.24
N LYS A 594 14.92 -2.10 -11.91
CA LYS A 594 13.73 -2.43 -11.11
C LYS A 594 12.57 -1.52 -11.46
N ASP A 595 12.77 -0.20 -11.40
CA ASP A 595 11.73 0.80 -11.70
C ASP A 595 11.16 0.62 -13.11
N VAL A 596 12.03 0.45 -14.12
CA VAL A 596 11.60 0.25 -15.51
C VAL A 596 10.77 -1.01 -15.67
N LEU A 597 11.19 -2.10 -15.04
CA LEU A 597 10.49 -3.37 -15.15
C LEU A 597 9.19 -3.40 -14.36
N GLU A 598 9.17 -2.81 -13.18
CA GLU A 598 7.94 -2.66 -12.40
C GLU A 598 6.90 -1.85 -13.18
N GLN A 599 7.31 -0.77 -13.84
CA GLN A 599 6.41 0.01 -14.68
C GLN A 599 5.88 -0.77 -15.90
N ILE A 600 6.75 -1.55 -16.55
CA ILE A 600 6.33 -2.42 -17.67
C ILE A 600 5.36 -3.48 -17.15
N CYS A 601 5.68 -4.11 -16.03
CA CYS A 601 4.85 -5.15 -15.44
C CYS A 601 3.52 -4.61 -14.91
N LYS A 602 3.52 -3.48 -14.24
CA LYS A 602 2.29 -2.85 -13.72
C LYS A 602 1.27 -2.60 -14.84
N GLN A 603 1.69 -2.03 -15.95
CA GLN A 603 0.81 -1.77 -17.09
C GLN A 603 0.20 -3.06 -17.68
N GLU A 604 1.00 -4.11 -17.80
CA GLU A 604 0.52 -5.38 -18.34
C GLU A 604 -0.32 -6.18 -17.33
N ILE A 605 0.05 -6.14 -16.06
CA ILE A 605 -0.74 -6.72 -14.96
C ILE A 605 -2.12 -6.06 -14.88
N ASP A 606 -2.17 -4.72 -14.90
CA ASP A 606 -3.44 -4.00 -14.88
C ASP A 606 -4.30 -4.33 -16.10
N ARG A 607 -3.69 -4.42 -17.29
CA ARG A 607 -4.39 -4.82 -18.51
C ARG A 607 -4.94 -6.26 -18.41
N MET A 608 -4.13 -7.19 -17.95
CA MET A 608 -4.54 -8.59 -17.78
C MET A 608 -5.59 -8.72 -16.69
N TYR A 609 -5.45 -8.00 -15.60
CA TYR A 609 -6.46 -7.98 -14.53
C TYR A 609 -7.80 -7.44 -15.05
N GLN A 610 -7.80 -6.34 -15.81
CA GLN A 610 -9.03 -5.84 -16.44
C GLN A 610 -9.65 -6.87 -17.37
N ALA A 611 -8.85 -7.60 -18.15
CA ALA A 611 -9.36 -8.68 -18.99
C ALA A 611 -9.97 -9.83 -18.16
N VAL A 612 -9.39 -10.18 -17.01
CA VAL A 612 -9.95 -11.17 -16.07
C VAL A 612 -11.26 -10.65 -15.47
N VAL A 613 -11.34 -9.38 -15.10
CA VAL A 613 -12.58 -8.74 -14.63
C VAL A 613 -13.65 -8.74 -15.70
N GLU A 614 -13.30 -8.40 -16.95
CA GLU A 614 -14.22 -8.47 -18.08
C GLU A 614 -14.70 -9.88 -18.35
N LEU A 615 -13.81 -10.88 -18.28
CA LEU A 615 -14.17 -12.29 -18.42
C LEU A 615 -15.20 -12.72 -17.36
N PHE A 616 -14.96 -12.33 -16.11
CA PHE A 616 -15.86 -12.61 -15.00
C PHE A 616 -17.22 -11.94 -15.20
N LYS A 617 -17.25 -10.65 -15.55
CA LYS A 617 -18.47 -9.91 -15.85
C LYS A 617 -19.22 -10.52 -17.04
N CYS A 618 -18.51 -10.89 -18.09
CA CYS A 618 -19.07 -11.54 -19.27
C CYS A 618 -19.70 -12.89 -18.89
N HIS A 619 -19.02 -13.68 -18.07
CA HIS A 619 -19.56 -14.97 -17.59
C HIS A 619 -20.81 -14.77 -16.72
N LEU A 620 -20.78 -13.86 -15.76
CA LEU A 620 -21.94 -13.54 -14.93
C LEU A 620 -23.12 -13.04 -15.78
N SER A 621 -22.86 -12.15 -16.73
CA SER A 621 -23.89 -11.65 -17.65
C SER A 621 -24.45 -12.76 -18.52
N HIS A 622 -23.61 -13.71 -18.97
CA HIS A 622 -24.07 -14.88 -19.71
C HIS A 622 -24.96 -15.79 -18.86
N ILE A 623 -24.54 -16.04 -17.60
CA ILE A 623 -25.36 -16.82 -16.67
C ILE A 623 -26.67 -16.08 -16.36
N GLU A 624 -26.60 -14.79 -16.05
CA GLU A 624 -27.78 -13.95 -15.77
C GLU A 624 -28.76 -13.95 -16.95
N LYS A 625 -28.25 -13.71 -18.17
CA LYS A 625 -29.08 -13.76 -19.39
C LYS A 625 -29.66 -15.14 -19.65
N GLY A 626 -28.83 -16.18 -19.62
CA GLY A 626 -29.29 -17.56 -19.85
C GLY A 626 -30.27 -18.04 -18.80
N THR A 627 -30.07 -17.69 -17.53
CA THR A 627 -31.01 -18.00 -16.44
C THR A 627 -32.32 -17.22 -16.59
N ASN A 628 -32.24 -15.93 -16.98
CA ASN A 628 -33.44 -15.13 -17.25
C ASN A 628 -34.18 -15.56 -18.50
N ASP A 629 -33.48 -16.03 -19.54
CA ASP A 629 -34.10 -16.56 -20.75
C ASP A 629 -34.80 -17.92 -20.46
N ILE A 630 -34.22 -18.75 -19.59
CA ILE A 630 -34.77 -20.04 -19.20
C ILE A 630 -35.93 -19.87 -18.20
N ALA A 631 -35.79 -18.93 -17.26
CA ALA A 631 -36.76 -18.71 -16.20
C ALA A 631 -37.05 -17.19 -16.00
N PRO A 632 -37.76 -16.53 -16.94
CA PRO A 632 -37.97 -15.10 -16.90
C PRO A 632 -38.78 -14.62 -15.68
N ASN A 633 -39.54 -15.51 -15.06
CA ASN A 633 -40.33 -15.17 -13.87
C ASN A 633 -39.57 -15.33 -12.54
N ILE A 634 -38.35 -15.82 -12.61
CA ILE A 634 -37.47 -16.04 -11.43
C ILE A 634 -36.14 -15.26 -11.63
N ALA A 635 -36.25 -14.01 -12.09
CA ALA A 635 -35.09 -13.18 -12.34
C ALA A 635 -34.26 -13.03 -11.06
N ILE A 636 -33.05 -13.54 -11.06
CA ILE A 636 -32.05 -13.33 -9.98
C ILE A 636 -31.10 -12.24 -10.43
N ARG A 637 -31.01 -11.16 -9.66
CA ARG A 637 -29.91 -10.20 -9.82
C ARG A 637 -28.66 -10.78 -9.17
N PHE A 638 -27.62 -10.86 -9.94
CA PHE A 638 -26.30 -11.18 -9.41
C PHE A 638 -25.76 -9.97 -8.63
N PRO A 639 -25.20 -10.19 -7.44
CA PRO A 639 -24.54 -9.10 -6.74
C PRO A 639 -23.39 -8.56 -7.62
N ASP A 640 -23.16 -7.26 -7.57
CA ASP A 640 -21.95 -6.65 -8.13
C ASP A 640 -20.76 -7.18 -7.35
N SER A 641 -20.36 -8.42 -7.68
CA SER A 641 -19.24 -9.08 -7.04
C SER A 641 -17.96 -8.43 -7.56
N GLN A 642 -17.31 -7.67 -6.70
CA GLN A 642 -15.98 -7.19 -6.96
C GLN A 642 -15.03 -8.38 -6.89
N LEU A 643 -14.34 -8.65 -7.99
CA LEU A 643 -13.20 -9.56 -7.98
C LEU A 643 -12.16 -8.99 -7.01
N ILE A 644 -11.81 -9.79 -6.00
CA ILE A 644 -10.71 -9.43 -5.10
C ILE A 644 -9.44 -9.50 -5.93
N ARG A 645 -8.79 -8.35 -6.13
CA ARG A 645 -7.46 -8.32 -6.76
C ARG A 645 -6.50 -9.04 -5.84
N VAL A 646 -5.81 -10.03 -6.37
CA VAL A 646 -4.65 -10.62 -5.69
C VAL A 646 -3.46 -9.74 -6.06
N ASP A 647 -3.16 -8.79 -5.18
CA ASP A 647 -2.03 -7.88 -5.37
C ASP A 647 -0.74 -8.59 -4.97
N ASN A 648 -0.17 -9.34 -5.90
CA ASN A 648 1.19 -9.82 -5.80
C ASN A 648 2.05 -8.94 -6.70
N GLU A 649 2.77 -8.01 -6.11
CA GLU A 649 3.72 -7.19 -6.86
C GLU A 649 4.87 -8.07 -7.37
N LEU A 650 5.09 -8.02 -8.68
CA LEU A 650 6.24 -8.67 -9.30
C LEU A 650 7.49 -7.81 -9.04
N THR A 651 8.27 -8.20 -8.06
CA THR A 651 9.56 -7.55 -7.78
C THR A 651 10.69 -8.22 -8.55
N PHE A 652 11.56 -7.39 -9.13
CA PHE A 652 12.74 -7.84 -9.88
C PHE A 652 14.00 -7.36 -9.18
N ASN A 653 14.96 -8.24 -9.02
CA ASN A 653 16.26 -7.90 -8.48
C ASN A 653 17.35 -8.57 -9.31
N PHE A 654 18.24 -7.76 -9.87
CA PHE A 654 19.37 -8.24 -10.66
C PHE A 654 20.66 -8.01 -9.88
N PRO A 655 21.40 -9.05 -9.52
CA PRO A 655 22.63 -8.89 -8.76
C PRO A 655 23.79 -8.38 -9.64
N PHE A 656 23.60 -7.22 -10.29
CA PHE A 656 24.62 -6.63 -11.14
C PHE A 656 25.92 -6.38 -10.36
N LYS A 657 27.04 -6.72 -11.01
CA LYS A 657 28.37 -6.47 -10.50
C LYS A 657 29.14 -5.66 -11.54
N ALA A 658 29.82 -4.63 -11.10
CA ALA A 658 30.61 -3.77 -11.96
C ALA A 658 32.01 -3.49 -11.39
N GLY A 659 32.22 -3.71 -10.08
CA GLY A 659 33.53 -3.54 -9.46
C GLY A 659 34.60 -4.49 -10.00
N PHE A 660 35.85 -4.11 -9.87
CA PHE A 660 37.01 -4.89 -10.30
C PHE A 660 37.95 -5.18 -9.12
N ALA A 661 38.73 -6.21 -9.21
CA ALA A 661 39.68 -6.56 -8.16
C ALA A 661 40.90 -5.62 -8.16
N ILE A 662 41.25 -5.13 -6.98
CA ILE A 662 42.49 -4.40 -6.76
C ILE A 662 43.44 -5.32 -6.03
N THR A 663 44.58 -5.63 -6.67
CA THR A 663 45.60 -6.53 -6.13
C THR A 663 46.84 -5.74 -5.76
N SER A 664 47.43 -6.06 -4.61
CA SER A 664 48.65 -5.40 -4.18
C SER A 664 49.85 -5.97 -4.95
N GLY A 665 50.66 -5.10 -5.49
CA GLY A 665 51.93 -5.40 -6.13
C GLY A 665 53.09 -4.61 -5.47
N ASN A 666 54.29 -4.94 -5.86
CA ASN A 666 55.49 -4.25 -5.43
C ASN A 666 56.28 -3.75 -6.62
N TRP A 667 56.80 -2.59 -6.59
CA TRP A 667 57.68 -2.03 -7.58
C TRP A 667 58.93 -1.42 -6.92
N GLN A 668 59.96 -1.26 -7.67
CA GLN A 668 61.19 -0.66 -7.15
C GLN A 668 61.33 0.76 -7.65
N GLU A 669 61.30 1.69 -6.71
CA GLU A 669 61.60 3.07 -6.99
C GLU A 669 63.12 3.28 -6.93
N ALA A 670 63.66 3.78 -8.03
CA ALA A 670 65.06 4.15 -8.09
C ALA A 670 65.24 5.57 -7.50
N ILE A 671 65.83 5.65 -6.35
CA ILE A 671 66.12 6.92 -5.70
C ILE A 671 67.63 7.19 -5.79
N GLN A 672 67.96 8.37 -6.19
CA GLN A 672 69.34 8.80 -6.12
C GLN A 672 69.65 9.32 -4.70
N VAL A 673 70.48 8.55 -4.01
CA VAL A 673 70.93 8.92 -2.68
C VAL A 673 72.30 9.52 -2.79
N GLU A 674 72.44 10.72 -2.27
CA GLU A 674 73.69 11.39 -2.20
C GLU A 674 74.56 10.74 -1.12
N LYS A 675 75.63 10.06 -1.54
CA LYS A 675 76.62 9.49 -0.63
C LYS A 675 77.92 10.28 -0.66
N THR A 676 78.46 10.51 0.49
CA THR A 676 79.72 11.23 0.66
C THR A 676 80.79 10.24 1.14
N GLU A 677 81.80 10.07 0.36
CA GLU A 677 83.00 9.28 0.74
C GLU A 677 84.14 10.20 1.08
N ARG A 678 84.83 9.89 2.16
CA ARG A 678 86.03 10.55 2.50
C ARG A 678 87.22 9.95 1.73
N THR A 679 87.87 10.73 0.93
CA THR A 679 88.91 10.22 0.07
C THR A 679 90.26 10.16 0.82
N TRP A 680 90.87 8.99 0.85
CA TRP A 680 92.11 8.75 1.61
C TRP A 680 93.28 9.55 1.08
N TYR A 681 93.35 9.89 -0.19
CA TYR A 681 94.46 10.69 -0.79
C TYR A 681 94.43 12.17 -0.46
N THR A 682 93.33 12.65 0.16
CA THR A 682 93.30 14.05 0.72
C THR A 682 93.39 14.03 2.20
N LEU A 683 93.95 12.99 2.81
CA LEU A 683 94.14 12.87 4.29
C LEU A 683 92.79 13.00 5.02
N TRP A 684 91.71 12.47 4.43
CA TRP A 684 90.33 12.49 5.01
C TRP A 684 89.74 13.89 5.12
N LEU A 685 90.36 14.97 4.60
CA LEU A 685 89.78 16.30 4.62
C LEU A 685 88.92 16.64 3.43
N GLY A 686 88.99 15.82 2.35
CA GLY A 686 88.14 15.97 1.15
C GLY A 686 86.98 15.04 1.21
N LYS A 687 85.77 15.53 0.92
CA LYS A 687 84.55 14.75 0.70
C LYS A 687 84.24 14.71 -0.77
N LYS A 688 84.11 13.56 -1.32
CA LYS A 688 83.58 13.34 -2.68
C LYS A 688 82.16 12.93 -2.55
N THR A 689 81.25 13.68 -3.14
CA THR A 689 79.86 13.37 -3.22
C THR A 689 79.62 12.64 -4.53
N TYR A 690 78.95 11.52 -4.47
CA TYR A 690 78.41 10.79 -5.62
C TYR A 690 77.00 10.35 -5.37
N TYR A 691 76.30 10.14 -6.46
CA TYR A 691 74.91 9.70 -6.37
C TYR A 691 74.91 8.21 -6.67
N GLU A 692 74.34 7.44 -5.77
CA GLU A 692 74.14 6.00 -5.95
C GLU A 692 72.63 5.75 -6.07
N THR A 693 72.30 4.94 -7.05
CA THR A 693 70.88 4.57 -7.22
C THR A 693 70.54 3.47 -6.25
N GLU A 694 69.73 3.77 -5.24
CA GLU A 694 69.18 2.77 -4.36
C GLU A 694 67.74 2.41 -4.82
N TYR A 695 67.43 1.16 -4.77
CA TYR A 695 66.09 0.68 -5.12
C TYR A 695 65.27 0.47 -3.85
N LYS A 696 64.21 1.22 -3.71
CA LYS A 696 63.31 1.13 -2.55
C LYS A 696 62.04 0.42 -2.98
N ASN A 697 61.73 -0.64 -2.29
CA ASN A 697 60.47 -1.37 -2.56
C ASN A 697 59.30 -0.50 -2.12
N ARG A 698 58.41 -0.24 -3.04
CA ARG A 698 57.15 0.46 -2.85
C ARG A 698 55.98 -0.43 -3.20
N SER A 699 54.90 -0.29 -2.47
CA SER A 699 53.67 -0.98 -2.81
C SER A 699 52.94 -0.28 -3.95
N SER A 700 52.48 -1.02 -4.90
CA SER A 700 51.57 -0.58 -5.96
C SER A 700 50.25 -1.32 -5.83
N ASP A 701 49.19 -0.73 -6.29
CA ASP A 701 47.89 -1.38 -6.43
C ASP A 701 47.65 -1.59 -7.93
N ASN A 702 47.40 -2.85 -8.33
CA ASN A 702 47.18 -3.24 -9.71
C ASN A 702 45.70 -3.56 -9.91
N ALA A 703 45.13 -3.07 -10.98
CA ALA A 703 43.76 -3.39 -11.35
C ALA A 703 43.60 -3.44 -12.85
N GLU A 704 42.69 -4.28 -13.27
CA GLU A 704 42.23 -4.33 -14.65
C GLU A 704 40.86 -3.73 -14.73
N ILE A 705 40.78 -2.49 -15.21
CA ILE A 705 39.53 -1.75 -15.35
C ILE A 705 38.79 -2.35 -16.56
N PRO A 706 37.57 -2.87 -16.39
CA PRO A 706 36.85 -3.54 -17.45
C PRO A 706 36.42 -2.58 -18.57
N SER A 707 36.37 -3.10 -19.81
CA SER A 707 35.69 -2.39 -20.89
C SER A 707 34.16 -2.43 -20.69
N ILE A 708 33.45 -1.54 -21.36
CA ILE A 708 32.00 -1.57 -21.34
C ILE A 708 31.42 -2.83 -21.96
N GLU A 709 32.09 -3.38 -22.95
CA GLU A 709 31.71 -4.62 -23.58
C GLU A 709 31.78 -5.79 -22.59
N GLN A 710 32.85 -5.89 -21.81
CA GLN A 710 32.97 -6.88 -20.73
C GLN A 710 31.90 -6.70 -19.63
N LEU A 711 31.60 -5.47 -19.28
CA LEU A 711 30.51 -5.18 -18.32
C LEU A 711 29.15 -5.59 -18.88
N LEU A 712 28.86 -5.22 -20.15
CA LEU A 712 27.62 -5.58 -20.82
C LEU A 712 27.46 -7.08 -20.97
N GLU A 713 28.51 -7.81 -21.36
CA GLU A 713 28.46 -9.25 -21.44
C GLU A 713 28.15 -9.90 -20.11
N ASN A 714 28.78 -9.43 -19.02
CA ASN A 714 28.52 -9.90 -17.67
C ASN A 714 27.07 -9.60 -17.25
N TRP A 715 26.57 -8.39 -17.48
CA TRP A 715 25.22 -8.01 -17.13
C TRP A 715 24.17 -8.75 -17.98
N GLN A 716 24.41 -8.91 -19.28
CA GLN A 716 23.54 -9.71 -20.15
C GLN A 716 23.53 -11.19 -19.76
N PHE A 717 24.68 -11.75 -19.33
CA PHE A 717 24.73 -13.10 -18.80
C PHE A 717 23.88 -13.25 -17.52
N GLN A 718 23.96 -12.28 -16.59
CA GLN A 718 23.15 -12.27 -15.38
C GLN A 718 21.66 -12.15 -15.69
N VAL A 719 21.29 -11.28 -16.64
CA VAL A 719 19.89 -11.16 -17.09
C VAL A 719 19.37 -12.45 -17.70
N LYS A 720 20.18 -13.13 -18.52
CA LYS A 720 19.80 -14.43 -19.10
C LYS A 720 19.60 -15.51 -18.04
N ALA A 721 20.41 -15.49 -16.99
CA ALA A 721 20.25 -16.41 -15.86
C ALA A 721 18.93 -16.19 -15.12
N GLU A 722 18.47 -14.92 -15.00
CA GLU A 722 17.20 -14.54 -14.34
C GLU A 722 15.96 -14.69 -15.25
N ASP A 723 16.11 -14.86 -16.58
CA ASP A 723 14.96 -14.96 -17.52
C ASP A 723 13.99 -16.09 -17.12
N LYS A 724 14.50 -17.24 -16.69
CA LYS A 724 13.68 -18.36 -16.21
C LYS A 724 12.88 -18.00 -14.94
N GLU A 725 13.48 -17.26 -14.03
CA GLU A 725 12.80 -16.82 -12.80
C GLU A 725 11.73 -15.75 -13.08
N ILE A 726 11.98 -14.86 -14.02
CA ILE A 726 10.99 -13.89 -14.51
C ILE A 726 9.75 -14.63 -15.04
N VAL A 727 9.97 -15.62 -15.92
CA VAL A 727 8.87 -16.43 -16.49
C VAL A 727 8.11 -17.18 -15.38
N LYS A 728 8.81 -17.75 -14.40
CA LYS A 728 8.17 -18.43 -13.26
C LYS A 728 7.32 -17.48 -12.42
N LYS A 729 7.81 -16.28 -12.14
CA LYS A 729 7.05 -15.27 -11.38
C LYS A 729 5.76 -14.86 -12.11
N ILE A 730 5.86 -14.53 -13.40
CA ILE A 730 4.72 -14.22 -14.26
C ILE A 730 3.71 -15.38 -14.27
N SER A 731 4.18 -16.60 -14.45
CA SER A 731 3.34 -17.80 -14.50
C SER A 731 2.63 -18.05 -13.17
N ARG A 732 3.32 -17.92 -12.04
CA ARG A 732 2.71 -18.04 -10.70
C ARG A 732 1.63 -16.99 -10.47
N TRP A 733 1.93 -15.74 -10.79
CA TRP A 733 0.95 -14.67 -10.70
C TRP A 733 -0.31 -14.98 -11.52
N LEU A 734 -0.15 -15.45 -12.77
CA LEU A 734 -1.29 -15.82 -13.62
C LEU A 734 -2.11 -16.97 -13.02
N ILE A 735 -1.46 -18.00 -12.47
CA ILE A 735 -2.14 -19.12 -11.79
C ILE A 735 -2.98 -18.59 -10.63
N GLU A 736 -2.43 -17.73 -9.81
CA GLU A 736 -3.11 -17.17 -8.65
C GLU A 736 -4.36 -16.35 -9.04
N GLN A 737 -4.26 -15.57 -10.15
CA GLN A 737 -5.42 -14.85 -10.68
C GLN A 737 -6.51 -15.82 -11.19
N ILE A 738 -6.10 -16.86 -11.91
CA ILE A 738 -7.02 -17.90 -12.41
C ILE A 738 -7.69 -18.65 -11.26
N ASP A 739 -6.95 -19.02 -10.23
CA ASP A 739 -7.50 -19.70 -9.06
C ASP A 739 -8.48 -18.82 -8.26
N CYS A 740 -8.17 -17.54 -8.15
CA CYS A 740 -9.09 -16.57 -7.56
C CYS A 740 -10.39 -16.45 -8.37
N LEU A 741 -10.27 -16.36 -9.70
CA LEU A 741 -11.42 -16.32 -10.60
C LEU A 741 -12.29 -17.58 -10.43
N LYS A 742 -11.69 -18.77 -10.46
CA LYS A 742 -12.40 -20.05 -10.28
C LYS A 742 -13.19 -20.08 -8.98
N LYS A 743 -12.55 -19.72 -7.85
CA LYS A 743 -13.20 -19.68 -6.53
C LYS A 743 -14.40 -18.73 -6.49
N ASN A 744 -14.26 -17.55 -7.10
CA ASN A 744 -15.34 -16.57 -7.14
C ASN A 744 -16.52 -17.06 -8.02
N VAL A 745 -16.22 -17.67 -9.17
CA VAL A 745 -17.26 -18.27 -10.04
C VAL A 745 -17.96 -19.42 -9.34
N GLU A 746 -17.23 -20.35 -8.71
CA GLU A 746 -17.80 -21.45 -7.94
C GLU A 746 -18.74 -20.97 -6.84
N LYS A 747 -18.31 -19.93 -6.11
CA LYS A 747 -19.14 -19.34 -5.05
C LYS A 747 -20.45 -18.79 -5.60
N VAL A 748 -20.38 -17.99 -6.68
CA VAL A 748 -21.57 -17.40 -7.30
C VAL A 748 -22.48 -18.48 -7.88
N GLN A 749 -21.94 -19.50 -8.56
CA GLN A 749 -22.73 -20.59 -9.12
C GLN A 749 -23.41 -21.42 -8.04
N ASN A 750 -22.70 -21.76 -6.96
CA ASN A 750 -23.28 -22.52 -5.85
C ASN A 750 -24.37 -21.69 -5.15
N ASP A 751 -24.17 -20.39 -4.97
CA ASP A 751 -25.21 -19.53 -4.42
C ASP A 751 -26.44 -19.46 -5.33
N VAL A 752 -26.24 -19.43 -6.64
CA VAL A 752 -27.34 -19.46 -7.63
C VAL A 752 -28.08 -20.81 -7.62
N ILE A 753 -27.33 -21.92 -7.69
CA ILE A 753 -27.89 -23.28 -7.67
C ILE A 753 -28.72 -23.49 -6.40
N ASN A 754 -28.15 -23.20 -5.23
CA ASN A 754 -28.84 -23.38 -3.95
C ASN A 754 -30.13 -22.54 -3.87
N ARG A 755 -30.07 -21.27 -4.33
CA ARG A 755 -31.26 -20.40 -4.35
C ARG A 755 -32.35 -20.91 -5.31
N TYR A 756 -31.96 -21.47 -6.47
CA TYR A 756 -32.90 -22.04 -7.40
C TYR A 756 -33.47 -23.37 -6.90
N GLU A 757 -32.65 -24.25 -6.36
CA GLU A 757 -33.12 -25.54 -5.80
C GLU A 757 -34.09 -25.34 -4.64
N ASP A 758 -33.78 -24.44 -3.71
CA ASP A 758 -34.67 -24.13 -2.60
C ASP A 758 -36.01 -23.59 -3.11
N ARG A 759 -36.00 -22.74 -4.13
CA ARG A 759 -37.24 -22.18 -4.71
C ARG A 759 -38.07 -23.19 -5.50
N LEU A 760 -37.39 -23.99 -6.31
CA LEU A 760 -38.10 -25.03 -7.10
C LEU A 760 -38.68 -26.14 -6.22
N ASN A 761 -37.96 -26.53 -5.18
CA ASN A 761 -38.46 -27.52 -4.22
C ASN A 761 -39.62 -26.97 -3.39
N THR A 762 -39.61 -25.70 -3.07
CA THR A 762 -40.65 -25.03 -2.31
C THR A 762 -41.88 -24.79 -3.15
N ALA A 763 -41.73 -24.30 -4.39
CA ALA A 763 -42.85 -24.14 -5.34
C ALA A 763 -43.61 -25.43 -5.61
N ASN A 764 -42.91 -26.57 -5.70
CA ASN A 764 -43.53 -27.87 -5.92
C ASN A 764 -44.38 -28.39 -4.75
N LYS A 765 -44.17 -27.95 -3.54
CA LYS A 765 -44.86 -28.41 -2.33
C LYS A 765 -46.16 -27.65 -2.00
N GLU A 766 -46.35 -26.46 -2.57
CA GLU A 766 -47.29 -25.48 -2.02
C GLU A 766 -48.54 -25.17 -2.83
N ILE A 767 -48.74 -25.81 -3.95
CA ILE A 767 -49.69 -25.38 -4.97
C ILE A 767 -51.09 -25.96 -4.80
N THR A 768 -51.53 -26.23 -3.60
CA THR A 768 -52.80 -26.97 -3.39
C THR A 768 -53.96 -26.23 -2.71
N THR A 769 -53.91 -24.91 -2.54
CA THR A 769 -55.01 -24.20 -1.87
C THR A 769 -55.52 -22.95 -2.58
N ASP A 770 -56.81 -22.78 -2.57
CA ASP A 770 -57.74 -21.84 -3.24
C ASP A 770 -57.14 -20.44 -3.64
N TYR A 771 -57.11 -20.18 -4.94
CA TYR A 771 -56.56 -18.99 -5.58
C TYR A 771 -57.28 -17.67 -5.25
N GLU A 772 -58.60 -17.69 -5.13
CA GLU A 772 -59.33 -16.43 -4.87
C GLU A 772 -59.15 -15.93 -3.44
N MET A 773 -59.07 -16.79 -2.45
CA MET A 773 -58.69 -16.38 -1.08
C MET A 773 -57.27 -15.90 -1.00
N GLN A 774 -56.36 -16.55 -1.73
CA GLN A 774 -54.96 -16.18 -1.76
C GLN A 774 -54.72 -14.77 -2.34
N LYS A 775 -55.40 -14.42 -3.42
CA LYS A 775 -55.25 -13.12 -4.08
C LYS A 775 -55.58 -11.94 -3.14
N ASN A 776 -56.64 -12.07 -2.38
CA ASN A 776 -57.06 -11.02 -1.44
C ASN A 776 -56.14 -10.89 -0.21
N VAL A 777 -55.43 -11.95 0.12
CA VAL A 777 -54.44 -11.98 1.19
C VAL A 777 -53.06 -11.54 0.67
N TRP A 778 -52.62 -12.07 -0.47
CA TRP A 778 -51.26 -11.93 -0.94
C TRP A 778 -50.96 -10.65 -1.73
N GLN A 779 -51.96 -9.99 -2.31
CA GLN A 779 -51.75 -8.71 -2.98
C GLN A 779 -51.37 -7.59 -2.03
N PRO A 780 -51.99 -7.43 -0.82
CA PRO A 780 -51.48 -6.53 0.20
C PRO A 780 -50.08 -6.91 0.75
N MET A 781 -49.81 -8.23 0.89
CA MET A 781 -48.53 -8.73 1.34
C MET A 781 -47.38 -8.39 0.37
N GLN A 782 -47.61 -8.52 -0.94
CA GLN A 782 -46.68 -8.13 -1.96
C GLN A 782 -46.39 -6.61 -1.91
N GLN A 783 -47.40 -5.79 -1.68
CA GLN A 783 -47.20 -4.36 -1.52
C GLN A 783 -46.33 -4.04 -0.27
N LYS A 784 -46.60 -4.72 0.85
CA LYS A 784 -45.80 -4.60 2.06
C LYS A 784 -44.35 -5.10 1.84
N ALA A 785 -44.16 -6.19 1.10
CA ALA A 785 -42.83 -6.66 0.73
C ALA A 785 -42.09 -5.64 -0.12
N LYS A 786 -42.75 -4.97 -1.09
CA LYS A 786 -42.14 -3.88 -1.86
C LYS A 786 -41.73 -2.69 -0.98
N SER A 787 -42.60 -2.28 -0.07
CA SER A 787 -42.29 -1.21 0.89
C SER A 787 -41.14 -1.62 1.82
N LEU A 788 -41.09 -2.86 2.26
CA LEU A 788 -39.97 -3.38 3.03
C LEU A 788 -38.64 -3.30 2.26
N VAL A 789 -38.64 -3.69 0.97
CA VAL A 789 -37.47 -3.57 0.10
C VAL A 789 -37.00 -2.11 -0.03
N GLU A 790 -37.94 -1.17 -0.17
CA GLU A 790 -37.63 0.26 -0.22
C GLU A 790 -36.99 0.76 1.10
N GLU A 791 -37.50 0.30 2.24
CA GLU A 791 -36.93 0.69 3.55
C GLU A 791 -35.52 0.11 3.75
N PHE A 792 -35.26 -1.14 3.32
CA PHE A 792 -33.91 -1.72 3.33
C PHE A 792 -32.96 -0.94 2.43
N TYR A 793 -33.44 -0.51 1.26
CA TYR A 793 -32.64 0.31 0.34
C TYR A 793 -32.33 1.71 0.91
N ASN A 794 -33.32 2.31 1.57
CA ASN A 794 -33.19 3.66 2.15
C ASN A 794 -32.25 3.72 3.35
N LEU A 795 -31.94 2.60 4.01
CA LEU A 795 -30.97 2.53 5.10
C LEU A 795 -29.61 3.15 4.70
N GLY A 796 -29.25 3.07 3.40
CA GLY A 796 -27.97 3.56 2.85
C GLY A 796 -28.02 4.90 2.11
N ILE A 797 -29.21 5.43 1.76
CA ILE A 797 -29.33 6.57 0.83
C ILE A 797 -29.17 7.93 1.50
N ASN A 798 -29.58 8.08 2.77
CA ASN A 798 -29.53 9.38 3.48
C ASN A 798 -28.11 9.95 3.66
N LEU A 799 -27.09 9.12 3.49
CA LEU A 799 -25.67 9.54 3.56
C LEU A 799 -25.12 10.15 2.26
N LYS A 800 -25.84 9.99 1.14
CA LYS A 800 -25.38 10.54 -0.17
C LYS A 800 -25.84 11.97 -0.42
N ASN A 801 -26.81 12.46 0.36
CA ASN A 801 -27.44 13.76 0.13
C ASN A 801 -27.04 14.88 1.12
N GLU A 802 -26.17 14.60 2.13
CA GLU A 802 -25.52 15.58 3.01
C GLU A 802 -24.00 15.69 2.73
#